data_4b28b9bded634a11a74ad9fcf7a925cd
#
_entry.id   4b28b9bded634a11a74ad9fcf7a925cd
#
_cell.length_a   1.000
_cell.length_b   1.000
_cell.length_c   1.000
_cell.angle_alpha   90.00
_cell.angle_beta   90.00
_cell.angle_gamma   90.00
#
_symmetry.space_group_name_H-M   'P 1'
#
loop_
_entity.id
_entity.type
_entity.pdbx_description
1 polymer ?
#
loop_
_entity_poly.entity_id
_entity_poly.type
_entity_poly.pdbx_seq_one_letter_code
_entity_poly.pdbx_strand_id
1 'polypeptide(L)'
;MRKAVLLLITALCSLSLGAMSVDTTKIVPNDSSALSRGVHLENVVVYGSRNNFGVTSSQMSAVTLSKEQILSVPVFLGEPDVLKSIQKLPGVQSGTEGSAGIFVRGGDYDQNYITLDGSAIYNAEHLRGYVSAINPDMVSSINFYRGAFPARYGSRLSSVIDVGIKEGDYNSYHGLLSLGTLSSRIQVEGPIWKGHTSFNMAARMSYFDLIAKPVLKHFYDRPEALQPYSNMRYYDVTAKLVHKFNERNRLSAVFYYGKDTDNESPTESRRSESTIGRVDILTEKQYKEDDYRASSNESQWNNLLSSLYLTSFITPNHRLNVNLNYSQYMYDMAVKSSIDNKITDLYRLFYSHDEIASITAHSGIKDLALTADASLKAGNAHWLRYGLKLSRQWLNPSTKVFKDATIKRFKGGLNFKGDIAEEDSKYDEYKEYIDYTNGDEMFINNLALYAEDDFTVFRNLKLNYGMRLSSYFVTDKSYLAFEPRISLRYLIGDNLSVKASYSHMTQGIHRLVTNSLIMPSDIWVPITKDIPLMKSNLYGLGINYDWQGFNFAAEAYYKSMDNVLEYRNGATYFIANQDWQEIVAQGKGRSYGIELLVERKVGNTTGWLSYTWSKALRTFDQPGNEINGGKEFYASTDRRHNFSVNVSHHFTFSKRISLDLSASWAYQSGRRGTVPYSITYGQSLREYNYDIPAVAYGEILFHITAISSPLGIDIYKVAFSEGIIGVAQPFHTFRNINDFKLPDTHHLDINANLSIKSRLGESVIGLGIYNVYNHYNISNVYIGYKDQKAILKGICPFPFMPSISLTQKF
;
A
#
# COMPACT_ATOMS: atom_id res chain seq x y z
N MET A 1 -14.00 6.53 31.59
CA MET A 1 -14.21 6.96 30.20
C MET A 1 -15.33 7.99 30.03
N ARG A 2 -16.61 7.73 30.42
CA ARG A 2 -17.70 8.75 30.29
C ARG A 2 -17.39 10.11 30.91
N LYS A 3 -16.73 10.17 32.08
CA LYS A 3 -16.36 11.43 32.75
C LYS A 3 -15.19 12.17 32.09
N ALA A 4 -14.23 11.49 31.50
CA ALA A 4 -13.08 12.09 30.80
C ALA A 4 -13.47 12.66 29.42
N VAL A 5 -14.34 11.98 28.69
CA VAL A 5 -14.89 12.49 27.43
C VAL A 5 -15.82 13.69 27.67
N LEU A 6 -16.59 13.67 28.74
CA LEU A 6 -17.45 14.79 29.11
C LEU A 6 -16.63 16.04 29.55
N LEU A 7 -15.51 15.84 30.25
CA LEU A 7 -14.58 16.91 30.63
C LEU A 7 -13.84 17.52 29.43
N LEU A 8 -13.49 16.70 28.42
CA LEU A 8 -12.89 17.20 27.19
C LEU A 8 -13.88 18.01 26.35
N ILE A 9 -15.14 17.55 26.28
CA ILE A 9 -16.23 18.27 25.60
C ILE A 9 -16.57 19.57 26.31
N THR A 10 -16.62 19.59 27.64
CA THR A 10 -16.88 20.81 28.40
C THR A 10 -15.72 21.81 28.35
N ALA A 11 -14.46 21.35 28.31
CA ALA A 11 -13.27 22.22 28.13
C ALA A 11 -13.22 22.85 26.73
N LEU A 12 -13.60 22.10 25.69
CA LEU A 12 -13.69 22.61 24.32
C LEU A 12 -14.87 23.58 24.12
N CYS A 13 -16.01 23.35 24.79
CA CYS A 13 -17.14 24.26 24.74
C CYS A 13 -16.89 25.58 25.52
N SER A 14 -16.08 25.57 26.57
CA SER A 14 -15.78 26.80 27.36
C SER A 14 -14.79 27.73 26.64
N LEU A 15 -13.97 27.22 25.68
CA LEU A 15 -13.09 28.03 24.87
C LEU A 15 -13.79 28.77 23.72
N SER A 16 -15.00 28.36 23.33
CA SER A 16 -15.76 28.95 22.22
C SER A 16 -16.83 29.99 22.71
N LEU A 17 -17.10 30.10 24.00
CA LEU A 17 -18.17 30.97 24.56
C LEU A 17 -17.66 32.33 25.04
N GLY A 18 -16.36 32.61 24.97
CA GLY A 18 -15.74 33.84 25.45
C GLY A 18 -15.79 35.06 24.53
N ALA A 19 -16.42 35.00 23.38
CA ALA A 19 -16.37 36.04 22.34
C ALA A 19 -17.75 36.38 21.74
N MET A 20 -18.78 36.55 22.57
CA MET A 20 -20.04 37.14 22.14
C MET A 20 -20.35 38.39 22.95
N SER A 21 -19.86 39.55 22.50
CA SER A 21 -20.49 40.83 22.75
C SER A 21 -21.14 41.30 21.46
N VAL A 22 -22.46 41.28 21.48
CA VAL A 22 -23.28 41.77 20.37
C VAL A 22 -23.31 43.30 20.47
N ASP A 23 -22.83 44.00 19.49
CA ASP A 23 -23.12 45.40 19.28
C ASP A 23 -23.98 45.57 18.04
N THR A 24 -25.26 45.79 18.26
CA THR A 24 -26.23 46.12 17.24
C THR A 24 -26.28 47.63 17.13
N THR A 25 -25.76 48.18 16.04
CA THR A 25 -26.29 49.35 15.31
C THR A 25 -25.30 49.91 14.33
N LYS A 26 -25.57 49.66 13.03
CA LYS A 26 -25.46 50.71 11.97
C LYS A 26 -26.09 50.20 10.70
N ILE A 27 -27.24 50.75 10.42
CA ILE A 27 -27.87 50.71 9.10
C ILE A 27 -27.04 51.59 8.18
N VAL A 28 -26.58 51.00 7.04
CA VAL A 28 -25.97 51.79 5.94
C VAL A 28 -26.90 51.71 4.73
N PRO A 29 -27.15 52.83 4.05
CA PRO A 29 -28.15 52.89 3.02
C PRO A 29 -27.76 52.20 1.73
N ASN A 30 -28.77 51.71 1.04
CA ASN A 30 -28.76 51.08 -0.25
C ASN A 30 -28.22 52.07 -1.31
N ASP A 31 -27.01 51.87 -1.79
CA ASP A 31 -26.49 52.59 -2.94
C ASP A 31 -26.52 51.71 -4.17
N SER A 32 -27.49 51.94 -5.02
CA SER A 32 -27.76 51.23 -6.27
C SER A 32 -26.78 51.55 -7.42
N SER A 33 -25.69 52.25 -7.13
CA SER A 33 -24.70 52.66 -8.13
C SER A 33 -23.52 51.67 -8.30
N ALA A 34 -23.49 50.56 -7.52
CA ALA A 34 -22.40 49.56 -7.57
C ALA A 34 -22.59 48.50 -8.67
N LEU A 35 -23.68 48.51 -9.42
CA LEU A 35 -24.00 47.49 -10.43
C LEU A 35 -23.41 47.75 -11.84
N SER A 36 -22.63 48.81 -12.03
CA SER A 36 -22.03 49.15 -13.35
C SER A 36 -20.51 49.02 -13.41
N ARG A 37 -19.83 48.53 -12.36
CA ARG A 37 -18.45 48.07 -12.51
C ARG A 37 -18.47 46.60 -12.93
N GLY A 38 -18.43 46.38 -14.23
CA GLY A 38 -18.15 45.07 -14.78
C GLY A 38 -16.87 44.55 -14.12
N VAL A 39 -17.00 43.56 -13.28
CA VAL A 39 -15.86 42.74 -12.89
C VAL A 39 -15.42 42.10 -14.20
N HIS A 40 -14.34 42.60 -14.80
CA HIS A 40 -13.58 41.86 -15.79
C HIS A 40 -13.10 40.61 -15.04
N LEU A 41 -13.89 39.56 -15.13
CA LEU A 41 -13.36 38.22 -14.90
C LEU A 41 -12.30 38.06 -15.98
N GLU A 42 -11.01 38.20 -15.60
CA GLU A 42 -9.94 37.74 -16.45
C GLU A 42 -10.35 36.38 -16.93
N ASN A 43 -10.35 36.17 -18.24
CA ASN A 43 -10.62 34.88 -18.83
C ASN A 43 -9.68 33.90 -18.18
N VAL A 44 -10.13 33.16 -17.17
CA VAL A 44 -9.47 31.99 -16.64
C VAL A 44 -9.53 31.00 -17.78
N VAL A 45 -8.52 31.07 -18.65
CA VAL A 45 -8.32 30.08 -19.68
C VAL A 45 -7.95 28.80 -18.89
N VAL A 46 -8.96 28.02 -18.55
CA VAL A 46 -8.77 26.70 -17.99
C VAL A 46 -8.16 25.82 -19.08
N TYR A 47 -6.85 25.82 -19.16
CA TYR A 47 -6.06 24.95 -20.04
C TYR A 47 -6.06 23.47 -19.57
N GLY A 48 -6.97 23.09 -18.68
CA GLY A 48 -7.26 21.71 -18.40
C GLY A 48 -8.26 21.22 -19.46
N SER A 49 -7.93 20.18 -20.21
CA SER A 49 -9.01 19.40 -20.80
C SER A 49 -9.91 19.02 -19.63
N ARG A 50 -11.12 19.55 -19.55
CA ARG A 50 -12.17 18.92 -18.78
C ARG A 50 -12.33 17.52 -19.41
N ASN A 51 -11.61 16.56 -18.89
CA ASN A 51 -11.87 15.16 -19.12
C ASN A 51 -13.24 14.87 -18.48
N ASN A 52 -14.28 15.32 -19.11
CA ASN A 52 -15.63 14.90 -18.77
C ASN A 52 -15.73 13.44 -19.21
N PHE A 53 -15.25 12.55 -18.33
CA PHE A 53 -15.45 11.12 -18.49
C PHE A 53 -16.92 10.84 -18.24
N GLY A 54 -17.69 10.60 -19.26
CA GLY A 54 -19.11 10.38 -19.21
C GLY A 54 -19.59 10.04 -20.61
N VAL A 55 -20.84 10.35 -20.88
CA VAL A 55 -21.49 10.06 -22.17
C VAL A 55 -20.71 10.64 -23.36
N THR A 56 -20.15 11.85 -23.25
CA THR A 56 -19.51 12.55 -24.37
C THR A 56 -18.04 12.20 -24.64
N SER A 57 -17.33 11.57 -23.70
CA SER A 57 -15.92 11.20 -23.85
C SER A 57 -15.74 9.96 -24.70
N SER A 58 -14.73 9.96 -25.59
CA SER A 58 -14.25 8.74 -26.26
C SER A 58 -13.54 7.77 -25.30
N GLN A 59 -12.93 8.28 -24.24
CA GLN A 59 -12.23 7.48 -23.27
C GLN A 59 -13.19 6.60 -22.48
N MET A 60 -12.96 5.30 -22.49
CA MET A 60 -13.69 4.30 -21.71
C MET A 60 -13.00 4.06 -20.36
N SER A 61 -13.76 3.61 -19.37
CA SER A 61 -13.23 3.15 -18.06
C SER A 61 -12.44 4.21 -17.31
N ALA A 62 -12.76 5.48 -17.48
CA ALA A 62 -12.08 6.59 -16.83
C ALA A 62 -13.03 7.41 -15.95
N VAL A 63 -12.51 7.84 -14.79
CA VAL A 63 -13.24 8.68 -13.82
C VAL A 63 -12.33 9.81 -13.37
N THR A 64 -12.87 11.03 -13.28
CA THR A 64 -12.20 12.14 -12.58
C THR A 64 -12.86 12.31 -11.22
N LEU A 65 -12.06 12.24 -10.16
CA LEU A 65 -12.48 12.61 -8.81
C LEU A 65 -11.98 14.02 -8.49
N SER A 66 -12.89 14.88 -8.04
CA SER A 66 -12.52 16.19 -7.49
C SER A 66 -12.10 16.07 -6.02
N LYS A 67 -11.44 17.12 -5.50
CA LYS A 67 -11.09 17.21 -4.08
C LYS A 67 -12.33 17.04 -3.19
N GLU A 68 -13.45 17.67 -3.55
CA GLU A 68 -14.71 17.61 -2.81
C GLU A 68 -15.25 16.18 -2.74
N GLN A 69 -15.19 15.44 -3.84
CA GLN A 69 -15.59 14.03 -3.86
C GLN A 69 -14.71 13.15 -2.96
N ILE A 70 -13.39 13.41 -2.92
CA ILE A 70 -12.47 12.70 -2.03
C ILE A 70 -12.81 13.00 -0.56
N LEU A 71 -13.03 14.27 -0.23
CA LEU A 71 -13.37 14.70 1.13
C LEU A 71 -14.77 14.28 1.57
N SER A 72 -15.67 13.95 0.65
CA SER A 72 -17.04 13.48 0.94
C SER A 72 -17.11 12.01 1.36
N VAL A 73 -16.09 11.22 1.11
CA VAL A 73 -16.01 9.83 1.58
C VAL A 73 -15.72 9.84 3.08
N PRO A 74 -16.43 9.05 3.91
CA PRO A 74 -16.12 8.92 5.32
C PRO A 74 -14.67 8.55 5.55
N VAL A 75 -14.08 9.20 6.53
CA VAL A 75 -12.66 9.18 6.81
C VAL A 75 -12.26 8.01 7.71
N PHE A 76 -11.10 7.43 7.48
CA PHE A 76 -10.50 6.45 8.37
C PHE A 76 -9.71 7.17 9.47
N LEU A 77 -10.09 6.96 10.72
CA LEU A 77 -9.46 7.61 11.88
C LEU A 77 -9.35 9.14 11.79
N GLY A 78 -10.34 9.79 11.13
CA GLY A 78 -10.37 11.25 11.01
C GLY A 78 -9.51 11.83 9.88
N GLU A 79 -8.95 11.00 9.03
CA GLU A 79 -8.12 11.45 7.90
C GLU A 79 -8.74 11.07 6.55
N PRO A 80 -9.01 12.02 5.65
CA PRO A 80 -9.42 11.75 4.28
C PRO A 80 -8.30 11.03 3.52
N ASP A 81 -8.66 10.05 2.71
CA ASP A 81 -7.69 9.23 1.99
C ASP A 81 -8.03 9.09 0.50
N VAL A 82 -7.06 9.45 -0.34
CA VAL A 82 -7.20 9.46 -1.80
C VAL A 82 -7.40 8.05 -2.35
N LEU A 83 -6.55 7.10 -1.96
CA LEU A 83 -6.59 5.75 -2.50
C LEU A 83 -7.81 4.98 -2.00
N LYS A 84 -8.22 5.18 -0.75
CA LYS A 84 -9.45 4.61 -0.21
C LYS A 84 -10.70 5.12 -0.91
N SER A 85 -10.71 6.38 -1.33
CA SER A 85 -11.80 6.92 -2.16
C SER A 85 -11.88 6.23 -3.51
N ILE A 86 -10.74 5.93 -4.13
CA ILE A 86 -10.65 5.18 -5.39
C ILE A 86 -11.12 3.72 -5.21
N GLN A 87 -10.83 3.08 -4.08
CA GLN A 87 -11.26 1.71 -3.77
C GLN A 87 -12.79 1.54 -3.75
N LYS A 88 -13.55 2.63 -3.56
CA LYS A 88 -15.02 2.61 -3.58
C LYS A 88 -15.60 2.68 -5.00
N LEU A 89 -14.77 2.78 -6.04
CA LEU A 89 -15.18 2.79 -7.44
C LEU A 89 -15.29 1.35 -8.00
N PRO A 90 -16.11 1.12 -9.05
CA PRO A 90 -16.24 -0.22 -9.64
C PRO A 90 -14.95 -0.66 -10.30
N GLY A 91 -14.68 -1.97 -10.33
CA GLY A 91 -13.47 -2.57 -10.89
C GLY A 91 -12.22 -2.44 -10.01
N VAL A 92 -12.34 -1.83 -8.82
CA VAL A 92 -11.25 -1.65 -7.86
C VAL A 92 -11.52 -2.52 -6.64
N GLN A 93 -10.49 -3.21 -6.17
CA GLN A 93 -10.53 -4.04 -5.00
C GLN A 93 -9.48 -3.56 -4.01
N SER A 94 -9.77 -3.62 -2.71
CA SER A 94 -8.78 -3.42 -1.66
C SER A 94 -7.98 -4.71 -1.43
N GLY A 95 -6.78 -4.58 -0.89
CA GLY A 95 -6.01 -5.72 -0.39
C GLY A 95 -6.62 -6.31 0.88
N THR A 96 -5.93 -6.16 2.00
CA THR A 96 -6.45 -6.49 3.34
C THR A 96 -7.40 -5.41 3.83
N GLU A 97 -8.20 -5.73 4.85
CA GLU A 97 -9.09 -4.76 5.49
C GLU A 97 -8.32 -3.54 6.00
N GLY A 98 -8.83 -2.36 5.69
CA GLY A 98 -8.21 -1.08 6.03
C GLY A 98 -7.02 -0.66 5.15
N SER A 99 -6.49 -1.53 4.29
CA SER A 99 -5.38 -1.22 3.38
C SER A 99 -5.78 -0.21 2.30
N ALA A 100 -4.89 0.72 1.97
CA ALA A 100 -4.99 1.63 0.83
C ALA A 100 -4.55 1.00 -0.50
N GLY A 101 -4.05 -0.24 -0.48
CA GLY A 101 -3.62 -0.98 -1.67
C GLY A 101 -4.73 -1.12 -2.71
N ILE A 102 -4.39 -0.92 -3.98
CA ILE A 102 -5.34 -0.92 -5.09
C ILE A 102 -5.03 -2.06 -6.04
N PHE A 103 -6.06 -2.87 -6.33
CA PHE A 103 -6.04 -3.95 -7.30
C PHE A 103 -7.15 -3.74 -8.32
N VAL A 104 -6.80 -3.61 -9.60
CA VAL A 104 -7.74 -3.21 -10.63
C VAL A 104 -7.89 -4.33 -11.65
N ARG A 105 -9.16 -4.77 -11.87
CA ARG A 105 -9.51 -5.77 -12.88
C ARG A 105 -8.62 -7.02 -12.84
N GLY A 106 -8.40 -7.57 -11.62
CA GLY A 106 -7.60 -8.78 -11.40
C GLY A 106 -6.10 -8.63 -11.64
N GLY A 107 -5.60 -7.41 -11.72
CA GLY A 107 -4.18 -7.10 -11.73
C GLY A 107 -3.63 -6.94 -10.33
N ASP A 108 -2.32 -7.07 -10.18
CA ASP A 108 -1.59 -6.93 -8.94
C ASP A 108 -1.27 -5.45 -8.64
N TYR A 109 -0.79 -5.16 -7.43
CA TYR A 109 -0.52 -3.78 -6.99
C TYR A 109 0.46 -3.05 -7.91
N ASP A 110 1.53 -3.70 -8.33
CA ASP A 110 2.58 -3.15 -9.20
C ASP A 110 2.11 -2.88 -10.64
N GLN A 111 0.94 -3.42 -11.03
CA GLN A 111 0.34 -3.20 -12.34
C GLN A 111 -0.43 -1.87 -12.45
N ASN A 112 -0.43 -1.07 -11.37
CA ASN A 112 -1.03 0.27 -11.34
C ASN A 112 0.06 1.34 -11.46
N TYR A 113 -0.16 2.35 -12.28
CA TYR A 113 0.74 3.48 -12.43
C TYR A 113 0.21 4.68 -11.66
N ILE A 114 0.81 4.97 -10.51
CA ILE A 114 0.42 6.11 -9.68
C ILE A 114 1.40 7.25 -9.92
N THR A 115 0.88 8.44 -10.22
CA THR A 115 1.70 9.61 -10.47
C THR A 115 1.26 10.82 -9.66
N LEU A 116 2.23 11.65 -9.27
CA LEU A 116 2.04 12.99 -8.74
C LEU A 116 2.56 13.99 -9.77
N ASP A 117 1.66 14.80 -10.37
CA ASP A 117 1.99 15.70 -11.47
C ASP A 117 2.82 15.02 -12.58
N GLY A 118 2.42 13.78 -12.97
CA GLY A 118 3.08 13.01 -14.04
C GLY A 118 4.36 12.29 -13.65
N SER A 119 4.81 12.37 -12.40
CA SER A 119 6.00 11.68 -11.88
C SER A 119 5.61 10.45 -11.07
N ALA A 120 6.25 9.31 -11.31
CA ALA A 120 5.90 8.03 -10.68
C ALA A 120 6.12 8.05 -9.16
N ILE A 121 5.21 7.45 -8.40
CA ILE A 121 5.39 7.07 -7.01
C ILE A 121 5.27 5.55 -6.90
N TYR A 122 6.31 4.88 -6.38
CA TYR A 122 6.40 3.41 -6.40
C TYR A 122 5.70 2.74 -5.24
N ASN A 123 5.65 3.39 -4.09
CA ASN A 123 4.82 2.99 -2.95
C ASN A 123 4.02 4.19 -2.48
N ALA A 124 2.74 4.21 -2.81
CA ALA A 124 1.85 5.32 -2.47
C ALA A 124 1.16 5.13 -1.11
N GLU A 125 1.83 4.45 -0.15
CA GLU A 125 1.22 4.03 1.11
C GLU A 125 2.10 4.36 2.31
N HIS A 126 1.45 4.72 3.43
CA HIS A 126 2.02 4.86 4.77
C HIS A 126 1.43 3.82 5.73
N LEU A 127 2.09 3.58 6.87
CA LEU A 127 1.64 2.69 7.95
C LEU A 127 1.26 1.29 7.42
N ARG A 128 2.18 0.63 6.70
CA ARG A 128 1.93 -0.70 6.09
C ARG A 128 0.69 -0.75 5.19
N GLY A 129 0.38 0.34 4.51
CA GLY A 129 -0.76 0.43 3.60
C GLY A 129 -2.05 0.95 4.23
N TYR A 130 -2.08 1.32 5.51
CA TYR A 130 -3.31 1.82 6.12
C TYR A 130 -3.65 3.26 5.76
N VAL A 131 -2.73 4.03 5.23
CA VAL A 131 -2.91 5.42 4.81
C VAL A 131 -2.26 5.65 3.46
N SER A 132 -2.90 6.44 2.61
CA SER A 132 -2.29 6.89 1.35
C SER A 132 -1.15 7.87 1.60
N ALA A 133 -0.06 7.73 0.84
CA ALA A 133 1.04 8.69 0.82
C ALA A 133 0.68 10.02 0.14
N ILE A 134 -0.49 10.11 -0.49
CA ILE A 134 -0.96 11.30 -1.17
C ILE A 134 -1.72 12.19 -0.18
N ASN A 135 -1.18 13.37 0.10
CA ASN A 135 -1.83 14.33 0.97
C ASN A 135 -3.07 14.93 0.29
N PRO A 136 -4.31 14.71 0.81
CA PRO A 136 -5.55 15.17 0.18
C PRO A 136 -5.67 16.69 0.10
N ASP A 137 -4.98 17.45 0.96
CA ASP A 137 -5.03 18.92 0.94
C ASP A 137 -4.28 19.51 -0.26
N MET A 138 -3.31 18.75 -0.80
CA MET A 138 -2.52 19.12 -1.98
C MET A 138 -3.16 18.70 -3.30
N VAL A 139 -4.19 17.86 -3.30
CA VAL A 139 -4.82 17.34 -4.51
C VAL A 139 -5.70 18.41 -5.17
N SER A 140 -5.54 18.59 -6.48
CA SER A 140 -6.45 19.39 -7.32
C SER A 140 -7.50 18.51 -8.00
N SER A 141 -7.07 17.36 -8.55
CA SER A 141 -7.93 16.41 -9.23
C SER A 141 -7.22 15.07 -9.38
N ILE A 142 -7.98 14.01 -9.58
CA ILE A 142 -7.45 12.68 -9.87
C ILE A 142 -8.10 12.18 -11.14
N ASN A 143 -7.28 11.81 -12.13
CA ASN A 143 -7.72 11.08 -13.29
C ASN A 143 -7.40 9.60 -13.09
N PHE A 144 -8.42 8.80 -12.98
CA PHE A 144 -8.29 7.36 -12.79
C PHE A 144 -8.77 6.60 -14.01
N TYR A 145 -7.88 5.81 -14.62
CA TYR A 145 -8.13 4.97 -15.79
C TYR A 145 -8.04 3.50 -15.39
N ARG A 146 -9.11 2.76 -15.57
CA ARG A 146 -9.21 1.31 -15.26
C ARG A 146 -8.92 0.47 -16.49
N GLY A 147 -7.67 0.40 -16.93
CA GLY A 147 -7.26 -0.11 -18.23
C GLY A 147 -7.59 0.88 -19.35
N ALA A 148 -7.52 0.52 -20.61
CA ALA A 148 -7.81 1.37 -21.77
C ALA A 148 -7.31 2.82 -21.65
N PHE A 149 -6.19 3.02 -20.92
CA PHE A 149 -5.61 4.35 -20.71
C PHE A 149 -4.90 4.85 -21.98
N PRO A 150 -4.81 6.19 -22.17
CA PRO A 150 -4.16 6.80 -23.34
C PRO A 150 -2.74 6.31 -23.60
N ALA A 151 -2.28 6.35 -24.87
CA ALA A 151 -0.96 5.84 -25.29
C ALA A 151 0.23 6.55 -24.63
N ARG A 152 0.03 7.78 -24.12
CA ARG A 152 1.05 8.49 -23.35
C ARG A 152 1.48 7.76 -22.07
N TYR A 153 0.59 6.99 -21.46
CA TYR A 153 0.90 6.16 -20.30
C TYR A 153 1.36 4.78 -20.76
N GLY A 154 2.32 4.19 -20.07
CA GLY A 154 2.86 2.86 -20.36
C GLY A 154 3.51 2.22 -19.16
N SER A 155 4.13 1.05 -19.39
CA SER A 155 4.90 0.30 -18.38
C SER A 155 4.06 -0.22 -17.20
N ARG A 156 2.73 -0.37 -17.38
CA ARG A 156 1.80 -0.98 -16.42
C ARG A 156 0.63 -1.66 -17.16
N LEU A 157 -0.02 -2.63 -16.49
CA LEU A 157 -0.99 -3.53 -17.13
C LEU A 157 -2.43 -3.32 -16.69
N SER A 158 -2.69 -2.58 -15.60
CA SER A 158 -4.03 -2.54 -15.00
C SER A 158 -4.66 -1.16 -14.99
N SER A 159 -4.00 -0.19 -14.38
CA SER A 159 -4.59 1.15 -14.25
C SER A 159 -3.56 2.27 -14.24
N VAL A 160 -4.07 3.49 -14.40
CA VAL A 160 -3.32 4.73 -14.18
C VAL A 160 -4.09 5.60 -13.21
N ILE A 161 -3.43 6.08 -12.17
CA ILE A 161 -3.93 7.06 -11.20
C ILE A 161 -3.04 8.29 -11.32
N ASP A 162 -3.52 9.28 -12.05
CA ASP A 162 -2.80 10.52 -12.30
C ASP A 162 -3.32 11.61 -11.38
N VAL A 163 -2.53 11.95 -10.36
CA VAL A 163 -2.88 12.91 -9.31
C VAL A 163 -2.26 14.26 -9.64
N GLY A 164 -3.13 15.23 -9.89
CA GLY A 164 -2.72 16.63 -10.03
C GLY A 164 -2.56 17.29 -8.66
N ILE A 165 -1.43 17.96 -8.44
CA ILE A 165 -1.15 18.74 -7.24
C ILE A 165 -1.63 20.17 -7.47
N LYS A 166 -2.35 20.73 -6.49
CA LYS A 166 -2.86 22.11 -6.50
C LYS A 166 -1.71 23.10 -6.58
N GLU A 167 -1.81 24.08 -7.50
CA GLU A 167 -0.96 25.27 -7.50
C GLU A 167 -1.33 26.18 -6.32
N GLY A 168 -0.40 26.98 -5.84
CA GLY A 168 -0.69 28.02 -4.84
C GLY A 168 -1.47 29.19 -5.44
N ASP A 169 -2.17 29.92 -4.59
CA ASP A 169 -2.82 31.17 -5.00
C ASP A 169 -1.76 32.22 -5.39
N TYR A 170 -1.99 32.93 -6.48
CA TYR A 170 -1.05 33.96 -6.99
C TYR A 170 -1.25 35.33 -6.37
N ASN A 171 -2.32 35.53 -5.58
CA ASN A 171 -2.72 36.84 -5.09
C ASN A 171 -2.82 36.95 -3.58
N SER A 172 -3.24 35.84 -2.93
CA SER A 172 -3.56 35.79 -1.50
C SER A 172 -2.87 34.61 -0.82
N TYR A 173 -2.59 34.77 0.47
CA TYR A 173 -2.11 33.66 1.31
C TYR A 173 -3.30 32.93 1.93
N HIS A 174 -3.21 31.61 1.94
CA HIS A 174 -4.15 30.73 2.58
C HIS A 174 -3.42 29.68 3.40
N GLY A 175 -4.05 29.19 4.43
CA GLY A 175 -3.49 28.13 5.25
C GLY A 175 -4.56 27.20 5.80
N LEU A 176 -4.10 26.02 6.18
CA LEU A 176 -4.90 24.99 6.82
C LEU A 176 -4.08 24.33 7.92
N LEU A 177 -4.66 24.21 9.10
CA LEU A 177 -4.14 23.38 10.20
C LEU A 177 -5.22 22.37 10.57
N SER A 178 -4.89 21.09 10.58
CA SER A 178 -5.81 20.01 10.95
C SER A 178 -5.17 19.13 12.01
N LEU A 179 -5.89 18.89 13.10
CA LEU A 179 -5.54 17.96 14.16
C LEU A 179 -6.55 16.84 14.14
N GLY A 180 -6.10 15.61 13.90
CA GLY A 180 -6.97 14.42 13.83
C GLY A 180 -6.55 13.34 14.82
N THR A 181 -7.32 12.26 14.88
CA THR A 181 -7.00 11.09 15.72
C THR A 181 -5.73 10.38 15.23
N LEU A 182 -5.52 10.31 13.93
CA LEU A 182 -4.40 9.58 13.32
C LEU A 182 -3.15 10.46 13.14
N SER A 183 -3.35 11.68 12.64
CA SER A 183 -2.28 12.57 12.23
C SER A 183 -2.64 14.04 12.39
N SER A 184 -1.62 14.88 12.38
CA SER A 184 -1.74 16.33 12.19
C SER A 184 -1.26 16.73 10.80
N ARG A 185 -1.92 17.75 10.22
CA ARG A 185 -1.63 18.25 8.88
C ARG A 185 -1.57 19.77 8.90
N ILE A 186 -0.61 20.31 8.18
CA ILE A 186 -0.49 21.74 7.91
C ILE A 186 -0.33 21.97 6.42
N GLN A 187 -0.99 22.98 5.87
CA GLN A 187 -0.82 23.41 4.49
C GLN A 187 -0.78 24.93 4.44
N VAL A 188 0.13 25.48 3.63
CA VAL A 188 0.27 26.91 3.41
C VAL A 188 0.48 27.14 1.93
N GLU A 189 -0.25 28.10 1.36
CA GLU A 189 -0.11 28.51 -0.04
C GLU A 189 -0.17 30.02 -0.19
N GLY A 190 0.41 30.53 -1.24
CA GLY A 190 0.35 31.96 -1.55
C GLY A 190 1.35 32.43 -2.59
N PRO A 191 1.38 33.73 -2.88
CA PRO A 191 2.31 34.32 -3.83
C PRO A 191 3.71 34.52 -3.22
N ILE A 192 4.74 34.14 -3.96
CA ILE A 192 6.11 34.64 -3.75
C ILE A 192 6.28 35.95 -4.52
N TRP A 193 5.74 35.99 -5.73
CA TRP A 193 5.68 37.18 -6.57
C TRP A 193 4.26 37.25 -7.15
N LYS A 194 3.48 38.21 -6.68
CA LYS A 194 2.06 38.36 -7.05
C LYS A 194 1.85 38.32 -8.56
N GLY A 195 0.88 37.50 -8.97
CA GLY A 195 0.53 37.28 -10.37
C GLY A 195 1.48 36.32 -11.12
N HIS A 196 2.73 36.13 -10.66
CA HIS A 196 3.76 35.39 -11.40
C HIS A 196 4.21 34.11 -10.73
N THR A 197 4.49 34.15 -9.43
CA THR A 197 5.05 33.00 -8.72
C THR A 197 4.21 32.65 -7.52
N SER A 198 3.71 31.42 -7.46
CA SER A 198 2.99 30.89 -6.31
C SER A 198 3.68 29.66 -5.74
N PHE A 199 3.46 29.40 -4.46
CA PHE A 199 3.86 28.17 -3.79
C PHE A 199 2.66 27.53 -3.07
N ASN A 200 2.70 26.22 -2.92
CA ASN A 200 1.81 25.44 -2.09
C ASN A 200 2.63 24.35 -1.41
N MET A 201 2.59 24.30 -0.08
CA MET A 201 3.37 23.37 0.72
C MET A 201 2.50 22.76 1.81
N ALA A 202 2.60 21.47 2.00
CA ALA A 202 1.92 20.77 3.09
C ALA A 202 2.85 19.76 3.76
N ALA A 203 2.61 19.53 5.03
CA ALA A 203 3.27 18.50 5.81
C ALA A 203 2.25 17.73 6.66
N ARG A 204 2.50 16.42 6.85
CA ARG A 204 1.74 15.53 7.74
C ARG A 204 2.71 14.81 8.68
N MET A 205 2.22 14.49 9.86
CA MET A 205 2.91 13.65 10.82
C MET A 205 1.90 12.83 11.61
N SER A 206 2.09 11.52 11.68
CA SER A 206 1.28 10.64 12.51
C SER A 206 1.86 10.52 13.90
N TYR A 207 0.97 10.31 14.86
CA TYR A 207 1.26 9.98 16.26
C TYR A 207 0.34 8.85 16.75
N PHE A 208 -0.03 7.99 15.83
CA PHE A 208 -0.97 6.89 16.08
C PHE A 208 -0.53 6.00 17.24
N ASP A 209 0.77 5.74 17.37
CA ASP A 209 1.35 4.97 18.47
C ASP A 209 1.07 5.56 19.85
N LEU A 210 1.02 6.89 19.99
CA LEU A 210 0.71 7.56 21.27
C LEU A 210 -0.74 7.31 21.70
N ILE A 211 -1.66 7.17 20.74
CA ILE A 211 -3.08 6.93 21.01
C ILE A 211 -3.37 5.44 21.08
N ALA A 212 -2.77 4.66 20.20
CA ALA A 212 -3.01 3.22 20.12
C ALA A 212 -2.52 2.48 21.36
N LYS A 213 -1.32 2.79 21.88
CA LYS A 213 -0.72 2.13 23.05
C LYS A 213 -1.64 2.07 24.28
N PRO A 214 -2.17 3.19 24.80
CA PRO A 214 -3.01 3.13 25.99
C PRO A 214 -4.35 2.45 25.75
N VAL A 215 -4.93 2.60 24.53
CA VAL A 215 -6.18 1.95 24.16
C VAL A 215 -6.00 0.44 24.07
N LEU A 216 -4.99 0.01 23.35
CA LEU A 216 -4.70 -1.41 23.19
C LEU A 216 -4.33 -2.08 24.52
N LYS A 217 -3.52 -1.42 25.36
CA LYS A 217 -3.18 -1.92 26.69
C LYS A 217 -4.42 -2.12 27.59
N HIS A 218 -5.49 -1.35 27.38
CA HIS A 218 -6.72 -1.48 28.16
C HIS A 218 -7.60 -2.65 27.67
N PHE A 219 -7.61 -2.92 26.35
CA PHE A 219 -8.50 -3.94 25.77
C PHE A 219 -7.89 -5.34 25.71
N TYR A 220 -6.60 -5.49 25.87
CA TYR A 220 -5.91 -6.75 25.77
C TYR A 220 -5.13 -7.04 27.05
N ASP A 221 -5.49 -8.10 27.75
CA ASP A 221 -4.84 -8.55 29.00
C ASP A 221 -3.40 -9.07 28.79
N ARG A 222 -2.95 -9.20 27.54
CA ARG A 222 -1.61 -9.68 27.19
C ARG A 222 -0.79 -8.59 26.52
N PRO A 223 0.18 -7.99 27.21
CA PRO A 223 1.05 -6.96 26.63
C PRO A 223 1.82 -7.44 25.40
N GLU A 224 2.13 -8.72 25.32
CA GLU A 224 2.93 -9.34 24.25
C GLU A 224 2.20 -9.42 22.90
N ALA A 225 0.86 -9.53 22.90
CA ALA A 225 0.06 -9.54 21.68
C ALA A 225 -0.15 -8.16 21.04
N LEU A 226 0.30 -7.10 21.72
CA LEU A 226 0.02 -5.70 21.35
C LEU A 226 1.23 -4.98 20.74
N GLN A 227 2.39 -5.59 20.78
CA GLN A 227 3.64 -4.97 20.39
C GLN A 227 3.75 -4.62 18.90
N PRO A 228 3.12 -5.36 17.95
CA PRO A 228 3.31 -5.10 16.53
C PRO A 228 2.84 -3.73 16.04
N TYR A 229 1.98 -3.03 16.80
CA TYR A 229 1.44 -1.71 16.40
C TYR A 229 2.01 -0.54 17.22
N SER A 230 2.93 -0.80 18.15
CA SER A 230 3.23 0.17 19.19
C SER A 230 4.13 1.32 18.78
N ASN A 231 4.87 1.23 17.67
CA ASN A 231 5.87 2.22 17.27
C ASN A 231 5.80 2.59 15.78
N MET A 232 4.63 2.44 15.15
CA MET A 232 4.43 2.83 13.76
C MET A 232 4.20 4.34 13.64
N ARG A 233 5.05 5.01 12.87
CA ARG A 233 4.96 6.45 12.61
C ARG A 233 5.26 6.76 11.15
N TYR A 234 4.63 7.82 10.64
CA TYR A 234 5.03 8.40 9.36
C TYR A 234 5.06 9.91 9.43
N TYR A 235 5.78 10.49 8.51
CA TYR A 235 5.68 11.90 8.16
C TYR A 235 5.89 12.07 6.66
N ASP A 236 5.25 13.07 6.10
CA ASP A 236 5.47 13.48 4.72
C ASP A 236 5.43 15.00 4.55
N VAL A 237 6.10 15.44 3.48
CA VAL A 237 6.11 16.83 3.03
C VAL A 237 5.89 16.82 1.52
N THR A 238 4.94 17.63 1.07
CA THR A 238 4.68 17.89 -0.35
C THR A 238 4.80 19.38 -0.61
N ALA A 239 5.53 19.77 -1.63
CA ALA A 239 5.66 21.16 -2.03
C ALA A 239 5.54 21.31 -3.55
N LYS A 240 4.88 22.36 -3.99
CA LYS A 240 4.81 22.77 -5.40
C LYS A 240 5.09 24.27 -5.52
N LEU A 241 5.98 24.60 -6.42
CA LEU A 241 6.31 25.96 -6.82
C LEU A 241 5.95 26.14 -8.30
N VAL A 242 5.27 27.21 -8.65
CA VAL A 242 4.93 27.51 -10.03
C VAL A 242 5.33 28.92 -10.36
N HIS A 243 6.06 29.09 -11.45
CA HIS A 243 6.45 30.38 -12.00
C HIS A 243 5.89 30.54 -13.41
N LYS A 244 5.14 31.60 -13.64
CA LYS A 244 4.65 32.04 -14.94
C LYS A 244 5.61 33.10 -15.53
N PHE A 245 6.39 32.71 -16.52
CA PHE A 245 7.24 33.65 -17.27
C PHE A 245 6.38 34.63 -18.08
N ASN A 246 5.29 34.11 -18.65
CA ASN A 246 4.28 34.84 -19.40
C ASN A 246 3.03 33.92 -19.52
N GLU A 247 2.01 34.37 -20.25
CA GLU A 247 0.76 33.59 -20.45
C GLU A 247 0.96 32.25 -21.18
N ARG A 248 2.06 32.10 -21.92
CA ARG A 248 2.35 30.90 -22.72
C ARG A 248 3.31 29.93 -22.04
N ASN A 249 4.17 30.43 -21.17
CA ASN A 249 5.28 29.64 -20.60
C ASN A 249 5.23 29.64 -19.09
N ARG A 250 5.18 28.46 -18.51
CA ARG A 250 5.26 28.28 -17.06
C ARG A 250 6.14 27.11 -16.68
N LEU A 251 6.84 27.25 -15.58
CA LEU A 251 7.66 26.22 -14.97
C LEU A 251 7.09 25.86 -13.61
N SER A 252 6.92 24.58 -13.38
CA SER A 252 6.51 24.05 -12.08
C SER A 252 7.61 23.16 -11.52
N ALA A 253 7.88 23.27 -10.22
CA ALA A 253 8.72 22.34 -9.48
C ALA A 253 7.86 21.65 -8.43
N VAL A 254 7.98 20.33 -8.34
CA VAL A 254 7.28 19.51 -7.34
C VAL A 254 8.30 18.74 -6.54
N PHE A 255 8.10 18.70 -5.24
CA PHE A 255 8.87 17.93 -4.29
C PHE A 255 7.93 17.14 -3.39
N TYR A 256 8.24 15.88 -3.18
CA TYR A 256 7.58 15.02 -2.20
C TYR A 256 8.64 14.20 -1.47
N TYR A 257 8.52 14.13 -0.16
CA TYR A 257 9.27 13.21 0.70
C TYR A 257 8.35 12.62 1.75
N GLY A 258 8.34 11.30 1.86
CA GLY A 258 7.61 10.58 2.90
C GLY A 258 8.49 9.51 3.51
N LYS A 259 8.41 9.35 4.83
CA LYS A 259 9.13 8.31 5.56
C LYS A 259 8.21 7.65 6.58
N ASP A 260 8.33 6.34 6.66
CA ASP A 260 7.71 5.48 7.66
C ASP A 260 8.77 4.77 8.48
N THR A 261 8.47 4.57 9.74
CA THR A 261 9.23 3.72 10.65
C THR A 261 8.28 2.81 11.39
N ASP A 262 8.66 1.57 11.50
CA ASP A 262 7.92 0.55 12.23
C ASP A 262 8.92 -0.28 13.03
N ASN A 263 9.12 0.15 14.26
CA ASN A 263 10.08 -0.45 15.17
C ASN A 263 9.32 -1.16 16.28
N GLU A 264 9.36 -2.48 16.25
CA GLU A 264 8.88 -3.26 17.36
C GLU A 264 9.85 -3.10 18.54
N SER A 265 9.30 -2.88 19.74
CA SER A 265 10.12 -2.86 20.95
C SER A 265 10.80 -4.22 21.10
N PRO A 266 12.08 -4.26 21.48
CA PRO A 266 12.73 -5.52 21.72
C PRO A 266 11.93 -6.35 22.71
N THR A 267 11.67 -7.61 22.36
CA THR A 267 11.08 -8.56 23.26
C THR A 267 12.22 -9.26 23.98
N GLU A 268 12.31 -9.05 25.28
CA GLU A 268 13.30 -9.69 26.13
C GLU A 268 12.58 -10.66 27.06
N SER A 269 13.06 -11.87 27.11
CA SER A 269 12.62 -12.87 28.09
C SER A 269 13.82 -13.40 28.84
N ARG A 270 13.75 -13.35 30.15
CA ARG A 270 14.73 -13.99 31.03
C ARG A 270 14.01 -14.95 31.94
N ARG A 271 14.41 -16.21 31.88
CA ARG A 271 13.93 -17.26 32.76
C ARG A 271 15.13 -17.78 33.50
N SER A 272 15.07 -17.70 34.81
CA SER A 272 16.05 -18.31 35.67
C SER A 272 15.34 -19.31 36.63
N GLU A 273 15.52 -20.59 36.40
CA GLU A 273 14.96 -21.64 37.24
C GLU A 273 16.08 -22.36 37.97
N SER A 274 15.91 -22.53 39.27
CA SER A 274 16.88 -23.20 40.09
C SER A 274 16.74 -24.72 40.11
N THR A 275 15.73 -25.24 39.43
CA THR A 275 15.46 -26.70 39.39
C THR A 275 14.86 -27.08 38.05
N ILE A 276 15.65 -27.63 37.17
CA ILE A 276 15.10 -28.37 36.03
C ILE A 276 14.70 -29.72 36.62
N GLY A 277 13.41 -30.04 36.62
CA GLY A 277 12.84 -31.28 37.12
C GLY A 277 13.21 -32.49 36.27
N ARG A 278 14.52 -32.77 36.15
CA ARG A 278 15.04 -34.06 35.79
C ARG A 278 15.51 -34.73 37.08
N VAL A 279 14.61 -35.41 37.69
CA VAL A 279 14.99 -36.43 38.65
C VAL A 279 15.65 -37.54 37.83
N ASP A 280 16.97 -37.50 37.73
CA ASP A 280 17.71 -38.75 37.53
C ASP A 280 17.41 -39.58 38.77
N ILE A 281 16.68 -40.68 38.59
CA ILE A 281 16.15 -41.50 39.67
C ILE A 281 17.25 -41.98 40.62
N LEU A 282 18.52 -41.78 40.29
CA LEU A 282 19.68 -42.21 41.02
C LEU A 282 20.55 -41.12 41.66
N THR A 283 20.34 -39.84 41.30
CA THR A 283 21.08 -38.71 41.87
C THR A 283 20.19 -37.47 41.90
N GLU A 284 19.85 -36.94 43.08
CA GLU A 284 19.16 -35.65 43.29
C GLU A 284 20.08 -34.49 42.89
N LYS A 285 20.41 -34.35 41.62
CA LYS A 285 21.19 -33.22 41.14
C LYS A 285 20.25 -32.10 40.70
N GLN A 286 20.43 -30.95 41.28
CA GLN A 286 19.74 -29.70 40.89
C GLN A 286 20.57 -28.96 39.83
N TYR A 287 19.95 -28.70 38.69
CA TYR A 287 20.53 -27.86 37.65
C TYR A 287 19.89 -26.46 37.67
N LYS A 288 20.67 -25.44 37.46
CA LYS A 288 20.19 -24.08 37.26
C LYS A 288 20.25 -23.75 35.77
N GLU A 289 19.12 -23.38 35.20
CA GLU A 289 19.04 -22.81 33.87
C GLU A 289 18.87 -21.30 33.92
N ASP A 290 19.71 -20.57 33.19
CA ASP A 290 19.55 -19.15 32.94
C ASP A 290 19.40 -18.96 31.42
N ASP A 291 18.18 -18.68 30.96
CA ASP A 291 17.81 -18.54 29.56
C ASP A 291 17.42 -17.08 29.29
N TYR A 292 18.25 -16.38 28.55
CA TYR A 292 17.95 -15.03 28.07
C TYR A 292 17.78 -15.05 26.58
N ARG A 293 16.68 -14.45 26.11
CA ARG A 293 16.40 -14.29 24.70
C ARG A 293 15.93 -12.89 24.43
N ALA A 294 16.44 -12.30 23.36
CA ALA A 294 15.97 -11.03 22.87
C ALA A 294 15.71 -11.12 21.36
N SER A 295 14.67 -10.47 20.92
CA SER A 295 14.37 -10.30 19.50
C SER A 295 13.87 -8.88 19.22
N SER A 296 14.26 -8.32 18.10
CA SER A 296 13.74 -7.05 17.60
C SER A 296 13.45 -7.13 16.10
N ASN A 297 12.44 -6.40 15.67
CA ASN A 297 12.10 -6.23 14.29
C ASN A 297 11.99 -4.73 13.99
N GLU A 298 12.78 -4.28 13.05
CA GLU A 298 12.85 -2.89 12.62
C GLU A 298 12.55 -2.85 11.13
N SER A 299 11.62 -2.02 10.71
CA SER A 299 11.41 -1.74 9.29
C SER A 299 11.20 -0.26 9.05
N GLN A 300 11.71 0.23 7.94
CA GLN A 300 11.52 1.59 7.50
C GLN A 300 11.39 1.64 5.98
N TRP A 301 10.62 2.59 5.49
CA TRP A 301 10.57 2.89 4.08
C TRP A 301 10.41 4.38 3.84
N ASN A 302 10.90 4.80 2.69
CA ASN A 302 10.78 6.19 2.29
C ASN A 302 10.53 6.31 0.79
N ASN A 303 9.86 7.40 0.43
CA ASN A 303 9.71 7.87 -0.93
C ASN A 303 10.29 9.26 -1.06
N LEU A 304 11.01 9.50 -2.13
CA LEU A 304 11.46 10.83 -2.56
C LEU A 304 11.03 11.04 -4.01
N LEU A 305 10.44 12.18 -4.30
CA LEU A 305 10.08 12.58 -5.65
C LEU A 305 10.45 14.06 -5.83
N SER A 306 11.13 14.36 -6.93
CA SER A 306 11.44 15.72 -7.36
C SER A 306 11.22 15.84 -8.86
N SER A 307 10.50 16.86 -9.30
CA SER A 307 10.27 17.08 -10.72
C SER A 307 10.28 18.53 -11.11
N LEU A 308 10.71 18.76 -12.35
CA LEU A 308 10.63 20.04 -13.04
C LEU A 308 9.76 19.86 -14.29
N TYR A 309 8.69 20.62 -14.36
CA TYR A 309 7.67 20.52 -15.40
C TYR A 309 7.50 21.85 -16.13
N LEU A 310 7.97 21.92 -17.36
CA LEU A 310 7.81 23.06 -18.25
C LEU A 310 6.57 22.87 -19.12
N THR A 311 5.65 23.84 -19.11
CA THR A 311 4.54 23.93 -20.07
C THR A 311 4.76 25.12 -20.97
N SER A 312 4.72 24.91 -22.28
CA SER A 312 4.87 25.94 -23.29
C SER A 312 3.76 25.87 -24.35
N PHE A 313 3.09 26.96 -24.62
CA PHE A 313 2.16 27.08 -25.73
C PHE A 313 2.88 27.65 -26.93
N ILE A 314 3.32 26.79 -27.85
CA ILE A 314 3.99 27.16 -29.09
C ILE A 314 3.03 28.00 -29.95
N THR A 315 1.79 27.54 -30.04
CA THR A 315 0.64 28.26 -30.61
C THR A 315 -0.59 28.07 -29.70
N PRO A 316 -1.68 28.83 -29.88
CA PRO A 316 -2.91 28.59 -29.08
C PRO A 316 -3.45 27.17 -29.17
N ASN A 317 -3.16 26.45 -30.25
CA ASN A 317 -3.60 25.07 -30.49
C ASN A 317 -2.51 24.02 -30.28
N HIS A 318 -1.27 24.42 -30.00
CA HIS A 318 -0.14 23.53 -29.86
C HIS A 318 0.59 23.76 -28.52
N ARG A 319 0.47 22.81 -27.60
CA ARG A 319 1.11 22.81 -26.29
C ARG A 319 2.20 21.76 -26.24
N LEU A 320 3.35 22.12 -25.69
CA LEU A 320 4.47 21.24 -25.36
C LEU A 320 4.64 21.21 -23.85
N ASN A 321 4.79 20.03 -23.30
CA ASN A 321 5.16 19.81 -21.90
C ASN A 321 6.47 19.02 -21.86
N VAL A 322 7.39 19.45 -21.02
CA VAL A 322 8.63 18.70 -20.75
C VAL A 322 8.72 18.48 -19.26
N ASN A 323 8.86 17.23 -18.85
CA ASN A 323 8.97 16.83 -17.46
C ASN A 323 10.28 16.06 -17.24
N LEU A 324 11.16 16.60 -16.41
CA LEU A 324 12.31 15.90 -15.86
C LEU A 324 11.99 15.54 -14.42
N ASN A 325 12.02 14.25 -14.08
CA ASN A 325 11.71 13.80 -12.74
C ASN A 325 12.69 12.75 -12.24
N TYR A 326 12.91 12.79 -10.94
CA TYR A 326 13.58 11.76 -10.16
C TYR A 326 12.61 11.26 -9.10
N SER A 327 12.45 9.95 -9.02
CA SER A 327 11.72 9.33 -7.92
C SER A 327 12.49 8.15 -7.34
N GLN A 328 12.33 7.95 -6.03
CA GLN A 328 13.02 6.90 -5.30
C GLN A 328 12.06 6.29 -4.28
N TYR A 329 12.08 4.99 -4.16
CA TYR A 329 11.51 4.23 -3.06
C TYR A 329 12.59 3.33 -2.48
N MET A 330 12.70 3.31 -1.15
CA MET A 330 13.64 2.47 -0.42
C MET A 330 12.90 1.81 0.73
N TYR A 331 13.11 0.53 0.91
CA TYR A 331 12.60 -0.28 2.00
C TYR A 331 13.76 -1.02 2.66
N ASP A 332 13.88 -0.89 3.98
CA ASP A 332 14.86 -1.58 4.80
C ASP A 332 14.14 -2.33 5.92
N MET A 333 14.54 -3.56 6.15
CA MET A 333 14.06 -4.40 7.26
C MET A 333 15.24 -5.07 7.94
N ALA A 334 15.19 -5.16 9.26
CA ALA A 334 16.13 -5.91 10.08
C ALA A 334 15.40 -6.71 11.14
N VAL A 335 15.57 -8.02 11.12
CA VAL A 335 15.15 -8.92 12.21
C VAL A 335 16.41 -9.36 12.93
N LYS A 336 16.47 -9.11 14.22
CA LYS A 336 17.62 -9.46 15.07
C LYS A 336 17.16 -10.36 16.18
N SER A 337 17.94 -11.39 16.50
CA SER A 337 17.71 -12.26 17.65
C SER A 337 19.00 -12.54 18.38
N SER A 338 18.91 -12.66 19.69
CA SER A 338 20.02 -13.14 20.54
C SER A 338 19.53 -14.17 21.53
N ILE A 339 20.35 -15.16 21.79
CA ILE A 339 20.13 -16.23 22.76
C ILE A 339 21.37 -16.34 23.63
N ASP A 340 21.21 -16.28 24.92
CA ASP A 340 22.21 -16.62 25.92
C ASP A 340 21.55 -17.60 26.90
N ASN A 341 21.80 -18.88 26.68
CA ASN A 341 21.25 -19.97 27.51
C ASN A 341 22.41 -20.70 28.19
N LYS A 342 22.36 -20.80 29.52
CA LYS A 342 23.35 -21.48 30.35
C LYS A 342 22.70 -22.44 31.29
N ILE A 343 23.16 -23.69 31.28
CA ILE A 343 22.77 -24.72 32.24
C ILE A 343 24.00 -25.04 33.09
N THR A 344 23.87 -24.80 34.38
CA THR A 344 24.95 -25.05 35.35
C THR A 344 24.52 -26.09 36.39
N ASP A 345 25.40 -27.03 36.73
CA ASP A 345 25.35 -27.78 37.97
C ASP A 345 25.99 -26.90 39.02
N LEU A 346 25.64 -27.00 40.29
CA LEU A 346 26.02 -26.20 41.44
C LEU A 346 27.37 -25.42 41.33
N TYR A 347 28.33 -25.90 40.56
CA TYR A 347 29.66 -25.27 40.37
C TYR A 347 30.22 -25.31 38.93
N ARG A 348 29.52 -25.91 37.96
CA ARG A 348 30.06 -26.15 36.63
C ARG A 348 29.07 -25.76 35.53
N LEU A 349 29.62 -25.23 34.44
CA LEU A 349 28.87 -25.04 33.20
C LEU A 349 28.64 -26.41 32.55
N PHE A 350 27.40 -26.83 32.40
CA PHE A 350 27.05 -28.08 31.75
C PHE A 350 26.75 -27.89 30.27
N TYR A 351 26.12 -26.76 29.94
CA TYR A 351 25.75 -26.39 28.58
C TYR A 351 25.71 -24.87 28.48
N SER A 352 26.21 -24.32 27.36
CA SER A 352 25.89 -22.97 26.97
C SER A 352 25.57 -22.86 25.47
N HIS A 353 24.67 -21.96 25.16
CA HIS A 353 24.34 -21.57 23.80
C HIS A 353 24.27 -20.05 23.72
N ASP A 354 25.30 -19.48 23.13
CA ASP A 354 25.41 -18.06 22.84
C ASP A 354 25.18 -17.89 21.34
N GLU A 355 24.13 -17.14 20.93
CA GLU A 355 23.80 -16.92 19.52
C GLU A 355 23.38 -15.46 19.29
N ILE A 356 23.93 -14.86 18.26
CA ILE A 356 23.46 -13.62 17.66
C ILE A 356 23.15 -13.90 16.21
N ALA A 357 21.90 -13.63 15.80
CA ALA A 357 21.49 -13.78 14.43
C ALA A 357 20.74 -12.55 13.95
N SER A 358 20.94 -12.19 12.68
CA SER A 358 20.17 -11.14 12.05
C SER A 358 19.91 -11.45 10.57
N ILE A 359 18.73 -11.04 10.12
CA ILE A 359 18.37 -11.00 8.72
C ILE A 359 18.07 -9.55 8.40
N THR A 360 18.81 -8.97 7.48
CA THR A 360 18.51 -7.64 6.95
C THR A 360 18.13 -7.76 5.48
N ALA A 361 17.08 -7.06 5.10
CA ALA A 361 16.64 -7.00 3.71
C ALA A 361 16.49 -5.57 3.26
N HIS A 362 16.96 -5.32 2.05
CA HIS A 362 16.87 -4.05 1.38
C HIS A 362 16.16 -4.22 0.04
N SER A 363 15.23 -3.33 -0.28
CA SER A 363 14.61 -3.27 -1.60
C SER A 363 14.45 -1.82 -2.01
N GLY A 364 15.02 -1.45 -3.13
CA GLY A 364 14.97 -0.07 -3.61
C GLY A 364 14.74 0.02 -5.10
N ILE A 365 14.10 1.11 -5.49
CA ILE A 365 14.00 1.55 -6.88
C ILE A 365 14.28 3.05 -6.96
N LYS A 366 15.17 3.43 -7.85
CA LYS A 366 15.44 4.82 -8.23
C LYS A 366 15.07 4.96 -9.70
N ASP A 367 14.36 6.02 -10.06
CA ASP A 367 13.88 6.29 -11.43
C ASP A 367 14.22 7.71 -11.82
N LEU A 368 15.01 7.87 -12.86
CA LEU A 368 15.26 9.15 -13.52
C LEU A 368 14.57 9.12 -14.88
N ALA A 369 13.63 10.03 -15.10
CA ALA A 369 12.87 10.05 -16.35
C ALA A 369 12.77 11.45 -16.93
N LEU A 370 12.87 11.53 -18.26
CA LEU A 370 12.58 12.69 -19.09
C LEU A 370 11.41 12.35 -19.99
N THR A 371 10.35 13.15 -19.92
CA THR A 371 9.17 13.01 -20.78
C THR A 371 8.93 14.31 -21.53
N ALA A 372 8.73 14.22 -22.83
CA ALA A 372 8.32 15.34 -23.66
C ALA A 372 6.99 14.99 -24.36
N ASP A 373 5.94 15.71 -24.00
CA ASP A 373 4.58 15.50 -24.48
C ASP A 373 4.11 16.72 -25.29
N ALA A 374 3.61 16.49 -26.48
CA ALA A 374 2.99 17.52 -27.29
C ALA A 374 1.50 17.23 -27.53
N SER A 375 0.70 18.26 -27.54
CA SER A 375 -0.71 18.16 -27.91
C SER A 375 -1.07 19.24 -28.93
N LEU A 376 -1.70 18.82 -30.03
CA LEU A 376 -2.06 19.67 -31.15
C LEU A 376 -3.54 19.51 -31.51
N LYS A 377 -4.31 20.59 -31.43
CA LYS A 377 -5.67 20.63 -31.95
C LYS A 377 -5.59 21.00 -33.44
N ALA A 378 -5.77 20.00 -34.32
CA ALA A 378 -5.76 20.14 -35.76
C ALA A 378 -7.19 20.24 -36.30
N GLY A 379 -7.64 21.48 -36.53
CA GLY A 379 -9.03 21.75 -36.86
C GLY A 379 -10.00 21.46 -35.70
N ASN A 380 -11.22 21.07 -36.04
CA ASN A 380 -12.28 20.76 -35.09
C ASN A 380 -12.42 19.24 -34.85
N ALA A 381 -11.81 18.42 -35.70
CA ALA A 381 -12.00 16.98 -35.70
C ALA A 381 -10.90 16.20 -34.97
N HIS A 382 -9.66 16.69 -34.96
CA HIS A 382 -8.50 15.96 -34.48
C HIS A 382 -7.86 16.63 -33.26
N TRP A 383 -7.58 15.81 -32.25
CA TRP A 383 -6.76 16.22 -31.12
C TRP A 383 -5.61 15.23 -30.98
N LEU A 384 -4.53 15.58 -31.67
CA LEU A 384 -3.30 14.79 -31.71
C LEU A 384 -2.50 14.98 -30.42
N ARG A 385 -2.01 13.89 -29.85
CA ARG A 385 -1.03 13.87 -28.75
C ARG A 385 0.10 12.95 -29.13
N TYR A 386 1.32 13.39 -28.95
CA TYR A 386 2.50 12.61 -29.27
C TYR A 386 3.64 13.00 -28.37
N GLY A 387 4.60 12.09 -28.20
CA GLY A 387 5.71 12.37 -27.33
C GLY A 387 6.68 11.22 -27.21
N LEU A 388 7.64 11.45 -26.34
CA LEU A 388 8.68 10.48 -25.99
C LEU A 388 8.87 10.42 -24.47
N LYS A 389 9.30 9.26 -23.99
CA LYS A 389 9.75 9.06 -22.62
C LYS A 389 11.09 8.32 -22.65
N LEU A 390 12.06 8.88 -21.95
CA LEU A 390 13.33 8.24 -21.62
C LEU A 390 13.34 8.01 -20.12
N SER A 391 13.70 6.82 -19.68
CA SER A 391 13.89 6.56 -18.25
C SER A 391 14.95 5.53 -17.99
N ARG A 392 15.64 5.70 -16.87
CA ARG A 392 16.56 4.72 -16.31
C ARG A 392 16.14 4.42 -14.88
N GLN A 393 15.95 3.15 -14.60
CA GLN A 393 15.55 2.66 -13.28
C GLN A 393 16.66 1.76 -12.75
N TRP A 394 17.08 2.00 -11.50
CA TRP A 394 18.00 1.16 -10.77
C TRP A 394 17.21 0.44 -9.68
N LEU A 395 17.39 -0.87 -9.60
CA LEU A 395 16.75 -1.74 -8.64
C LEU A 395 17.83 -2.45 -7.83
N ASN A 396 17.66 -2.48 -6.53
CA ASN A 396 18.68 -3.01 -5.62
C ASN A 396 18.01 -3.90 -4.55
N PRO A 397 17.49 -5.07 -4.90
CA PRO A 397 17.04 -6.03 -3.89
C PRO A 397 18.27 -6.73 -3.31
N SER A 398 18.41 -6.70 -1.98
CA SER A 398 19.50 -7.42 -1.32
C SER A 398 19.06 -7.97 0.04
N THR A 399 19.64 -9.10 0.41
CA THR A 399 19.41 -9.74 1.70
C THR A 399 20.76 -10.11 2.30
N LYS A 400 20.95 -9.76 3.57
CA LYS A 400 22.10 -10.20 4.35
C LYS A 400 21.62 -11.06 5.50
N VAL A 401 22.19 -12.25 5.61
CA VAL A 401 22.00 -13.18 6.72
C VAL A 401 23.29 -13.25 7.52
N PHE A 402 23.19 -12.93 8.78
CA PHE A 402 24.31 -13.05 9.73
C PHE A 402 23.92 -13.97 10.87
N LYS A 403 24.81 -14.87 11.25
CA LYS A 403 24.67 -15.73 12.43
C LYS A 403 26.06 -15.98 13.01
N ASP A 404 26.19 -15.76 14.29
CA ASP A 404 27.33 -16.17 15.09
C ASP A 404 26.79 -16.94 16.29
N ALA A 405 27.06 -18.24 16.34
CA ALA A 405 26.58 -19.10 17.38
C ALA A 405 27.73 -19.94 17.95
N THR A 406 27.84 -19.97 19.25
CA THR A 406 28.79 -20.81 19.98
C THR A 406 28.02 -21.70 20.97
N ILE A 407 28.17 -23.01 20.83
CA ILE A 407 27.55 -23.98 21.70
C ILE A 407 28.68 -24.75 22.39
N LYS A 408 28.64 -24.76 23.72
CA LYS A 408 29.58 -25.54 24.55
C LYS A 408 28.84 -26.59 25.30
N ARG A 409 29.34 -27.81 25.24
CA ARG A 409 28.78 -28.96 25.94
C ARG A 409 29.87 -29.68 26.72
N PHE A 410 29.59 -30.01 27.95
CA PHE A 410 30.52 -30.77 28.81
C PHE A 410 30.65 -32.22 28.32
N LYS A 411 31.90 -32.69 28.08
CA LYS A 411 32.22 -34.05 27.59
C LYS A 411 32.16 -35.11 28.66
N GLY A 412 32.18 -34.74 29.94
CA GLY A 412 32.22 -35.69 31.01
C GLY A 412 30.96 -36.54 31.08
N GLY A 413 31.08 -37.83 30.83
CA GLY A 413 30.02 -38.78 31.13
C GLY A 413 29.74 -38.76 32.63
N LEU A 414 28.48 -38.90 33.01
CA LEU A 414 28.09 -39.17 34.42
C LEU A 414 28.71 -40.49 34.85
N ASN A 415 29.86 -40.44 35.48
CA ASN A 415 30.38 -41.60 36.18
C ASN A 415 29.48 -41.87 37.39
N PHE A 416 28.99 -43.08 37.50
CA PHE A 416 28.07 -43.54 38.53
C PHE A 416 28.63 -43.41 39.98
N LYS A 417 29.87 -42.97 40.17
CA LYS A 417 30.48 -42.73 41.44
C LYS A 417 30.71 -41.27 41.86
N GLY A 418 30.24 -40.29 41.09
CA GLY A 418 30.28 -38.92 41.53
C GLY A 418 31.63 -38.20 41.45
N ASP A 419 32.71 -38.87 41.16
CA ASP A 419 34.05 -38.30 41.01
C ASP A 419 34.37 -38.14 39.51
N ILE A 420 34.54 -36.93 39.08
CA ILE A 420 34.95 -36.60 37.71
C ILE A 420 36.48 -36.48 37.73
N ALA A 421 37.16 -37.34 36.99
CA ALA A 421 38.58 -37.23 36.77
C ALA A 421 38.92 -35.88 36.09
N GLU A 422 40.02 -35.22 36.52
CA GLU A 422 40.45 -33.93 36.02
C GLU A 422 40.69 -33.84 34.49
N GLU A 423 40.86 -35.00 33.83
CA GLU A 423 41.03 -35.10 32.37
C GLU A 423 39.74 -34.92 31.55
N ASP A 424 38.59 -35.08 32.18
CA ASP A 424 37.27 -35.01 31.50
C ASP A 424 36.67 -33.57 31.48
N SER A 425 37.41 -32.56 31.88
CA SER A 425 36.95 -31.15 31.91
C SER A 425 36.94 -30.44 30.58
N LYS A 426 37.01 -31.17 29.45
CA LYS A 426 36.95 -30.57 28.10
C LYS A 426 35.53 -30.42 27.61
N TYR A 427 35.21 -29.26 27.13
CA TYR A 427 33.96 -28.99 26.42
C TYR A 427 34.10 -29.37 24.97
N ASP A 428 33.06 -29.94 24.39
CA ASP A 428 32.83 -29.87 22.96
C ASP A 428 32.34 -28.47 22.63
N GLU A 429 33.09 -27.75 21.84
CA GLU A 429 32.72 -26.45 21.35
C GLU A 429 32.35 -26.54 19.88
N TYR A 430 31.11 -26.15 19.57
CA TYR A 430 30.63 -26.02 18.20
C TYR A 430 30.42 -24.56 17.89
N LYS A 431 30.97 -24.10 16.79
CA LYS A 431 30.82 -22.73 16.30
C LYS A 431 30.14 -22.75 14.92
N GLU A 432 29.11 -21.97 14.77
CA GLU A 432 28.44 -21.70 13.49
C GLU A 432 28.57 -20.22 13.18
N TYR A 433 29.24 -19.92 12.07
CA TYR A 433 29.38 -18.56 11.58
C TYR A 433 28.85 -18.48 10.18
N ILE A 434 27.84 -17.61 9.97
CA ILE A 434 27.25 -17.30 8.66
C ILE A 434 27.34 -15.80 8.48
N ASP A 435 27.94 -15.35 7.41
CA ASP A 435 27.87 -13.97 6.94
C ASP A 435 27.72 -14.04 5.42
N TYR A 436 26.48 -13.92 4.98
CA TYR A 436 26.11 -14.10 3.59
C TYR A 436 25.29 -12.92 3.11
N THR A 437 25.66 -12.35 1.98
CA THR A 437 24.92 -11.29 1.31
C THR A 437 24.52 -11.75 -0.08
N ASN A 438 23.24 -11.62 -0.41
CA ASN A 438 22.71 -11.91 -1.75
C ASN A 438 22.07 -10.64 -2.30
N GLY A 439 22.11 -10.48 -3.62
CA GLY A 439 21.46 -9.42 -4.38
C GLY A 439 22.44 -8.50 -5.08
N ASP A 440 22.11 -8.18 -6.30
CA ASP A 440 22.89 -7.30 -7.17
C ASP A 440 22.09 -6.05 -7.54
N GLU A 441 22.80 -4.97 -7.82
CA GLU A 441 22.19 -3.80 -8.43
C GLU A 441 21.88 -4.09 -9.90
N MET A 442 20.62 -3.96 -10.25
CA MET A 442 20.11 -4.15 -11.60
C MET A 442 19.61 -2.84 -12.17
N PHE A 443 19.62 -2.69 -13.48
CA PHE A 443 19.05 -1.52 -14.13
C PHE A 443 18.21 -1.88 -15.35
N ILE A 444 17.27 -1.02 -15.68
CA ILE A 444 16.49 -1.06 -16.90
C ILE A 444 16.41 0.33 -17.51
N ASN A 445 16.79 0.46 -18.76
CA ASN A 445 16.56 1.67 -19.54
C ASN A 445 15.33 1.48 -20.40
N ASN A 446 14.48 2.49 -20.46
CA ASN A 446 13.27 2.49 -21.29
C ASN A 446 13.27 3.71 -22.20
N LEU A 447 13.12 3.46 -23.50
CA LEU A 447 12.80 4.47 -24.51
C LEU A 447 11.42 4.18 -25.05
N ALA A 448 10.50 5.12 -24.96
CA ALA A 448 9.15 4.96 -25.50
C ALA A 448 8.76 6.16 -26.36
N LEU A 449 8.23 5.87 -27.54
CA LEU A 449 7.61 6.83 -28.45
C LEU A 449 6.12 6.53 -28.50
N TYR A 450 5.28 7.55 -28.53
CA TYR A 450 3.84 7.36 -28.66
C TYR A 450 3.19 8.47 -29.50
N ALA A 451 2.09 8.10 -30.11
CA ALA A 451 1.17 9.02 -30.77
C ALA A 451 -0.26 8.53 -30.58
N GLU A 452 -1.18 9.44 -30.35
CA GLU A 452 -2.61 9.18 -30.26
C GLU A 452 -3.42 10.31 -30.87
N ASP A 453 -4.61 10.00 -31.40
CA ASP A 453 -5.56 10.96 -31.92
C ASP A 453 -6.94 10.73 -31.30
N ASP A 454 -7.55 11.77 -30.79
CA ASP A 454 -8.95 11.81 -30.39
C ASP A 454 -9.75 12.43 -31.54
N PHE A 455 -10.21 11.55 -32.44
CA PHE A 455 -10.81 11.90 -33.72
C PHE A 455 -12.34 11.94 -33.65
N THR A 456 -12.92 13.10 -33.89
CA THR A 456 -14.36 13.26 -34.04
C THR A 456 -14.75 12.98 -35.50
N VAL A 457 -15.12 11.69 -35.76
CA VAL A 457 -15.49 11.25 -37.11
C VAL A 457 -16.79 11.91 -37.56
N PHE A 458 -17.82 11.85 -36.68
CA PHE A 458 -19.08 12.54 -36.81
C PHE A 458 -19.50 13.10 -35.45
N ARG A 459 -20.54 13.91 -35.38
CA ARG A 459 -21.08 14.45 -34.13
C ARG A 459 -21.37 13.35 -33.11
N ASN A 460 -21.87 12.19 -33.58
CA ASN A 460 -22.24 11.04 -32.74
C ASN A 460 -21.14 9.98 -32.63
N LEU A 461 -20.07 10.01 -33.45
CA LEU A 461 -19.02 9.00 -33.45
C LEU A 461 -17.67 9.64 -33.15
N LYS A 462 -17.02 9.24 -32.06
CA LYS A 462 -15.64 9.57 -31.74
C LYS A 462 -14.79 8.31 -31.65
N LEU A 463 -13.58 8.42 -32.10
CA LEU A 463 -12.58 7.37 -32.11
C LEU A 463 -11.31 7.92 -31.44
N ASN A 464 -10.84 7.29 -30.38
CA ASN A 464 -9.50 7.51 -29.87
C ASN A 464 -8.64 6.32 -30.25
N TYR A 465 -7.59 6.54 -31.01
CA TYR A 465 -6.65 5.50 -31.42
C TYR A 465 -5.23 6.00 -31.22
N GLY A 466 -4.38 5.11 -30.80
CA GLY A 466 -2.99 5.44 -30.53
C GLY A 466 -2.11 4.20 -30.52
N MET A 467 -0.83 4.46 -30.60
CA MET A 467 0.20 3.45 -30.48
C MET A 467 1.32 3.94 -29.59
N ARG A 468 1.95 3.00 -28.91
CA ARG A 468 3.18 3.20 -28.18
C ARG A 468 4.19 2.15 -28.60
N LEU A 469 5.40 2.58 -28.88
CA LEU A 469 6.55 1.73 -29.15
C LEU A 469 7.50 1.90 -27.97
N SER A 470 7.71 0.82 -27.21
CA SER A 470 8.57 0.82 -26.02
C SER A 470 9.75 -0.12 -26.23
N SER A 471 10.96 0.37 -26.02
CA SER A 471 12.19 -0.42 -26.05
C SER A 471 12.78 -0.46 -24.66
N TYR A 472 13.01 -1.66 -24.14
CA TYR A 472 13.59 -1.90 -22.82
C TYR A 472 14.96 -2.53 -22.99
N PHE A 473 15.96 -1.98 -22.33
CA PHE A 473 17.35 -2.46 -22.37
C PHE A 473 17.77 -2.87 -20.96
N VAL A 474 18.07 -4.13 -20.77
CA VAL A 474 18.66 -4.70 -19.56
C VAL A 474 20.06 -5.22 -19.88
N THR A 475 20.81 -5.71 -18.91
CA THR A 475 22.25 -6.03 -19.06
C THR A 475 22.55 -6.87 -20.31
N ASP A 476 21.81 -7.95 -20.54
CA ASP A 476 22.14 -8.93 -21.59
C ASP A 476 21.09 -9.05 -22.70
N LYS A 477 20.04 -8.21 -22.66
CA LYS A 477 18.92 -8.34 -23.59
C LYS A 477 18.21 -7.02 -23.82
N SER A 478 17.63 -6.89 -24.99
CA SER A 478 16.69 -5.83 -25.31
C SER A 478 15.33 -6.39 -25.70
N TYR A 479 14.28 -5.68 -25.31
CA TYR A 479 12.91 -6.03 -25.64
C TYR A 479 12.24 -4.88 -26.37
N LEU A 480 11.53 -5.18 -27.43
CA LEU A 480 10.71 -4.23 -28.17
C LEU A 480 9.25 -4.60 -28.00
N ALA A 481 8.44 -3.63 -27.63
CA ALA A 481 7.00 -3.78 -27.43
C ALA A 481 6.23 -2.78 -28.28
N PHE A 482 5.25 -3.29 -29.02
CA PHE A 482 4.28 -2.51 -29.79
C PHE A 482 2.93 -2.56 -29.07
N GLU A 483 2.44 -1.41 -28.61
CA GLU A 483 1.28 -1.30 -27.74
C GLU A 483 0.15 -0.49 -28.42
N PRO A 484 -0.66 -1.10 -29.32
CA PRO A 484 -1.81 -0.45 -29.95
C PRO A 484 -2.94 -0.31 -28.94
N ARG A 485 -3.68 0.80 -29.05
CA ARG A 485 -4.84 1.13 -28.24
C ARG A 485 -5.90 1.78 -29.10
N ILE A 486 -7.15 1.38 -28.88
CA ILE A 486 -8.29 1.94 -29.60
C ILE A 486 -9.50 2.01 -28.65
N SER A 487 -10.20 3.12 -28.69
CA SER A 487 -11.45 3.32 -27.96
C SER A 487 -12.44 4.04 -28.85
N LEU A 488 -13.64 3.50 -28.94
CA LEU A 488 -14.74 4.01 -29.78
C LEU A 488 -15.90 4.41 -28.89
N ARG A 489 -16.52 5.55 -29.20
CA ARG A 489 -17.75 5.99 -28.57
C ARG A 489 -18.79 6.33 -29.66
N TYR A 490 -19.94 5.70 -29.57
CA TYR A 490 -21.13 6.03 -30.39
C TYR A 490 -22.21 6.64 -29.48
N LEU A 491 -22.64 7.85 -29.80
CA LEU A 491 -23.66 8.61 -29.08
C LEU A 491 -25.05 8.37 -29.70
N ILE A 492 -25.98 7.92 -28.87
CA ILE A 492 -27.37 7.70 -29.23
C ILE A 492 -28.21 8.78 -28.57
N GLY A 493 -28.64 9.76 -29.38
CA GLY A 493 -29.18 11.02 -28.85
C GLY A 493 -28.09 11.79 -28.06
N ASP A 494 -28.50 12.61 -27.09
CA ASP A 494 -27.57 13.46 -26.34
C ASP A 494 -27.10 12.84 -25.01
N ASN A 495 -27.80 11.82 -24.50
CA ASN A 495 -27.64 11.31 -23.12
C ASN A 495 -27.19 9.86 -23.03
N LEU A 496 -27.14 9.11 -24.11
CA LEU A 496 -26.78 7.69 -24.13
C LEU A 496 -25.57 7.47 -25.04
N SER A 497 -24.57 6.76 -24.56
CA SER A 497 -23.45 6.33 -25.40
C SER A 497 -23.11 4.86 -25.21
N VAL A 498 -22.69 4.22 -26.28
CA VAL A 498 -22.09 2.88 -26.30
C VAL A 498 -20.61 3.05 -26.61
N LYS A 499 -19.77 2.35 -25.87
CA LYS A 499 -18.31 2.43 -25.98
C LYS A 499 -17.71 1.02 -26.13
N ALA A 500 -16.63 0.95 -26.89
CA ALA A 500 -15.82 -0.26 -26.99
C ALA A 500 -14.34 0.12 -26.92
N SER A 501 -13.51 -0.73 -26.34
CA SER A 501 -12.08 -0.48 -26.26
C SER A 501 -11.26 -1.75 -26.38
N TYR A 502 -10.05 -1.61 -26.90
CA TYR A 502 -8.99 -2.59 -26.90
C TYR A 502 -7.66 -1.92 -26.52
N SER A 503 -6.87 -2.57 -25.69
CA SER A 503 -5.54 -2.11 -25.33
C SER A 503 -4.57 -3.27 -25.16
N HIS A 504 -3.42 -3.18 -25.80
CA HIS A 504 -2.26 -4.00 -25.53
C HIS A 504 -1.28 -3.20 -24.67
N MET A 505 -0.77 -3.82 -23.61
CA MET A 505 0.07 -3.15 -22.60
C MET A 505 1.23 -4.06 -22.20
N THR A 506 2.38 -3.44 -21.85
CA THR A 506 3.56 -4.17 -21.37
C THR A 506 4.11 -3.55 -20.09
N GLN A 507 4.82 -4.38 -19.29
CA GLN A 507 5.42 -3.99 -18.03
C GLN A 507 6.81 -4.62 -17.90
N GLY A 508 7.82 -3.79 -17.54
CA GLY A 508 9.22 -4.18 -17.47
C GLY A 508 9.80 -4.24 -16.04
N ILE A 509 9.02 -3.91 -15.02
CA ILE A 509 9.40 -4.04 -13.61
C ILE A 509 8.29 -4.69 -12.83
N HIS A 510 8.64 -5.49 -11.83
CA HIS A 510 7.70 -6.27 -11.04
C HIS A 510 7.92 -6.04 -9.55
N ARG A 511 6.85 -6.08 -8.77
CA ARG A 511 6.89 -6.17 -7.31
C ARG A 511 6.51 -7.59 -6.93
N LEU A 512 7.45 -8.36 -6.48
CA LEU A 512 7.21 -9.71 -5.98
C LEU A 512 6.65 -9.60 -4.56
N VAL A 513 5.47 -10.15 -4.37
CA VAL A 513 4.75 -10.13 -3.08
C VAL A 513 4.65 -11.55 -2.57
N THR A 514 5.06 -11.79 -1.34
CA THR A 514 4.82 -13.10 -0.73
C THR A 514 3.33 -13.26 -0.45
N ASN A 515 2.76 -14.38 -0.87
CA ASN A 515 1.37 -14.75 -0.51
C ASN A 515 1.20 -15.08 0.98
N SER A 516 2.27 -15.06 1.74
CA SER A 516 2.27 -15.18 3.18
C SER A 516 1.75 -13.88 3.79
N LEU A 517 0.72 -14.01 4.60
CA LEU A 517 -0.10 -12.94 5.15
C LEU A 517 0.62 -12.00 6.14
N ILE A 518 1.93 -12.11 6.33
CA ILE A 518 2.56 -11.68 7.56
C ILE A 518 3.72 -10.70 7.37
N MET A 519 4.36 -10.67 6.19
CA MET A 519 5.48 -9.76 5.93
C MET A 519 5.30 -8.96 4.64
N PRO A 520 5.56 -7.66 4.65
CA PRO A 520 5.83 -6.92 3.43
C PRO A 520 7.27 -7.26 2.96
N SER A 521 7.45 -8.48 2.47
CA SER A 521 8.69 -8.91 1.82
C SER A 521 8.68 -8.54 0.33
N ASP A 522 8.19 -7.35 0.02
CA ASP A 522 8.00 -6.92 -1.33
C ASP A 522 9.31 -6.43 -1.92
N ILE A 523 9.80 -7.11 -2.92
CA ILE A 523 10.98 -6.67 -3.66
C ILE A 523 10.63 -6.20 -5.07
N TRP A 524 11.26 -5.12 -5.49
CA TRP A 524 11.18 -4.64 -6.85
C TRP A 524 12.29 -5.23 -7.70
N VAL A 525 11.92 -5.87 -8.80
CA VAL A 525 12.83 -6.54 -9.75
C VAL A 525 12.51 -6.13 -11.18
N PRO A 526 13.53 -6.02 -12.06
CA PRO A 526 13.32 -5.77 -13.48
C PRO A 526 13.08 -7.07 -14.24
N ILE A 527 12.68 -6.94 -15.49
CA ILE A 527 12.87 -8.01 -16.49
C ILE A 527 14.36 -8.30 -16.64
N THR A 528 14.68 -9.55 -17.01
CA THR A 528 16.04 -10.01 -17.29
C THR A 528 16.06 -10.77 -18.62
N LYS A 529 17.16 -11.41 -18.96
CA LYS A 529 17.20 -12.31 -20.13
C LYS A 529 16.24 -13.50 -19.98
N ASP A 530 16.03 -13.97 -18.74
CA ASP A 530 15.24 -15.16 -18.39
C ASP A 530 13.81 -14.79 -17.94
N ILE A 531 13.62 -13.58 -17.44
CA ILE A 531 12.31 -13.03 -17.04
C ILE A 531 11.84 -12.02 -18.11
N PRO A 532 10.96 -12.43 -19.03
CA PRO A 532 10.53 -11.59 -20.14
C PRO A 532 9.50 -10.52 -19.70
N LEU A 533 9.21 -9.58 -20.60
CA LEU A 533 8.14 -8.59 -20.43
C LEU A 533 6.81 -9.25 -20.10
N MET A 534 6.16 -8.79 -19.03
CA MET A 534 4.76 -9.09 -18.78
C MET A 534 3.89 -8.33 -19.81
N LYS A 535 2.89 -9.00 -20.35
CA LYS A 535 1.99 -8.46 -21.39
C LYS A 535 0.54 -8.62 -20.95
N SER A 536 -0.30 -7.72 -21.44
CA SER A 536 -1.74 -7.80 -21.20
C SER A 536 -2.51 -7.33 -22.42
N ASN A 537 -3.59 -8.05 -22.76
CA ASN A 537 -4.62 -7.61 -23.69
C ASN A 537 -5.92 -7.37 -22.90
N LEU A 538 -6.49 -6.18 -23.05
CA LEU A 538 -7.74 -5.80 -22.40
C LEU A 538 -8.78 -5.41 -23.45
N TYR A 539 -9.93 -6.04 -23.38
CA TYR A 539 -11.14 -5.76 -24.17
C TYR A 539 -12.20 -5.21 -23.25
N GLY A 540 -12.90 -4.16 -23.68
CA GLY A 540 -13.96 -3.52 -22.91
C GLY A 540 -15.15 -3.16 -23.78
N LEU A 541 -16.36 -3.31 -23.22
CA LEU A 541 -17.62 -2.82 -23.73
C LEU A 541 -18.34 -2.05 -22.62
N GLY A 542 -18.97 -0.92 -22.96
CA GLY A 542 -19.63 -0.11 -21.94
C GLY A 542 -20.79 0.69 -22.49
N ILE A 543 -21.71 1.04 -21.60
CA ILE A 543 -22.86 1.89 -21.83
C ILE A 543 -22.83 2.98 -20.78
N ASN A 544 -22.99 4.25 -21.18
CA ASN A 544 -23.13 5.39 -20.27
C ASN A 544 -24.45 6.11 -20.59
N TYR A 545 -25.21 6.45 -19.55
CA TYR A 545 -26.48 7.16 -19.67
C TYR A 545 -26.57 8.28 -18.64
N ASP A 546 -26.83 9.50 -19.08
CA ASP A 546 -27.06 10.67 -18.24
C ASP A 546 -28.55 10.96 -18.13
N TRP A 547 -29.09 11.01 -16.91
CA TRP A 547 -30.49 11.30 -16.68
C TRP A 547 -30.70 12.11 -15.39
N GLN A 548 -31.29 13.28 -15.52
CA GLN A 548 -31.66 14.17 -14.39
C GLN A 548 -30.54 14.40 -13.36
N GLY A 549 -29.29 14.54 -13.83
CA GLY A 549 -28.12 14.76 -12.98
C GLY A 549 -27.51 13.48 -12.39
N PHE A 550 -28.05 12.32 -12.73
CA PHE A 550 -27.42 11.02 -12.47
C PHE A 550 -26.67 10.55 -13.71
N ASN A 551 -25.49 9.99 -13.49
CA ASN A 551 -24.75 9.24 -14.50
C ASN A 551 -24.81 7.76 -14.19
N PHE A 552 -25.25 6.96 -15.15
CA PHE A 552 -25.30 5.51 -15.11
C PHE A 552 -24.22 4.97 -16.04
N ALA A 553 -23.37 4.08 -15.55
CA ALA A 553 -22.38 3.39 -16.36
C ALA A 553 -22.44 1.88 -16.09
N ALA A 554 -22.43 1.10 -17.14
CA ALA A 554 -22.29 -0.35 -17.11
C ALA A 554 -21.16 -0.75 -18.05
N GLU A 555 -20.17 -1.50 -17.55
CA GLU A 555 -19.02 -1.94 -18.31
C GLU A 555 -18.81 -3.45 -18.13
N ALA A 556 -18.41 -4.13 -19.21
CA ALA A 556 -17.91 -5.49 -19.19
C ALA A 556 -16.49 -5.51 -19.73
N TYR A 557 -15.62 -6.32 -19.13
CA TYR A 557 -14.24 -6.45 -19.57
C TYR A 557 -13.76 -7.90 -19.60
N TYR A 558 -12.78 -8.15 -20.46
CA TYR A 558 -11.96 -9.36 -20.49
C TYR A 558 -10.49 -8.97 -20.62
N LYS A 559 -9.65 -9.48 -19.73
CA LYS A 559 -8.20 -9.23 -19.67
C LYS A 559 -7.46 -10.56 -19.70
N SER A 560 -6.51 -10.72 -20.63
CA SER A 560 -5.53 -11.79 -20.63
C SER A 560 -4.15 -11.23 -20.29
N MET A 561 -3.34 -12.00 -19.60
CA MET A 561 -1.98 -11.65 -19.21
C MET A 561 -1.03 -12.80 -19.48
N ASP A 562 0.16 -12.49 -19.99
CA ASP A 562 1.23 -13.44 -20.23
C ASP A 562 2.46 -13.04 -19.41
N ASN A 563 3.27 -14.03 -19.02
CA ASN A 563 4.49 -13.89 -18.22
C ASN A 563 4.22 -13.28 -16.82
N VAL A 564 3.10 -13.63 -16.21
CA VAL A 564 2.82 -13.25 -14.83
C VAL A 564 3.80 -13.98 -13.93
N LEU A 565 4.32 -13.28 -12.91
CA LEU A 565 5.25 -13.84 -11.93
C LEU A 565 4.52 -14.22 -10.65
N GLU A 566 4.93 -15.33 -10.07
CA GLU A 566 4.48 -15.80 -8.75
C GLU A 566 5.65 -16.49 -8.06
N TYR A 567 5.73 -16.42 -6.73
CA TYR A 567 6.70 -17.25 -6.01
C TYR A 567 6.34 -18.73 -6.13
N ARG A 568 7.35 -19.58 -6.29
CA ARG A 568 7.17 -21.05 -6.21
C ARG A 568 6.66 -21.43 -4.83
N ASN A 569 6.03 -22.60 -4.74
CA ASN A 569 5.45 -23.09 -3.48
C ASN A 569 6.46 -23.04 -2.33
N GLY A 570 6.15 -22.28 -1.28
CA GLY A 570 6.99 -22.14 -0.10
C GLY A 570 8.24 -21.28 -0.26
N ALA A 571 8.49 -20.74 -1.42
CA ALA A 571 9.62 -19.85 -1.62
C ALA A 571 9.36 -18.44 -1.08
N THR A 572 10.39 -17.85 -0.50
CA THR A 572 10.41 -16.45 -0.08
C THR A 572 11.82 -15.91 -0.22
N TYR A 573 11.93 -14.67 -0.64
CA TYR A 573 13.23 -14.03 -0.86
C TYR A 573 14.13 -13.99 0.38
N PHE A 574 13.56 -13.90 1.57
CA PHE A 574 14.32 -13.74 2.83
C PHE A 574 14.96 -15.03 3.35
N ILE A 575 14.58 -16.19 2.85
CA ILE A 575 15.08 -17.49 3.33
C ILE A 575 16.07 -18.11 2.35
N ALA A 576 16.08 -17.63 1.11
CA ALA A 576 16.81 -18.32 0.03
C ALA A 576 18.22 -17.76 -0.14
N ASN A 577 19.22 -18.65 0.00
CA ASN A 577 20.55 -18.49 -0.59
C ASN A 577 20.50 -18.64 -2.13
N GLN A 578 19.38 -18.23 -2.75
CA GLN A 578 19.13 -18.43 -4.19
C GLN A 578 18.87 -17.08 -4.85
N ASP A 579 19.22 -16.99 -6.12
CA ASP A 579 18.83 -15.86 -6.96
C ASP A 579 17.29 -15.77 -6.99
N TRP A 580 16.76 -14.55 -6.88
CA TRP A 580 15.31 -14.31 -6.92
C TRP A 580 14.67 -14.90 -8.18
N GLN A 581 15.38 -15.00 -9.30
CA GLN A 581 14.89 -15.57 -10.55
C GLN A 581 14.61 -17.08 -10.45
N GLU A 582 15.33 -17.79 -9.58
CA GLU A 582 15.16 -19.23 -9.38
C GLU A 582 13.94 -19.57 -8.52
N ILE A 583 13.52 -18.63 -7.67
CA ILE A 583 12.40 -18.84 -6.73
C ILE A 583 11.06 -18.36 -7.25
N VAL A 584 11.01 -17.76 -8.44
CA VAL A 584 9.77 -17.36 -9.11
C VAL A 584 9.39 -18.31 -10.25
N ALA A 585 8.11 -18.39 -10.52
CA ALA A 585 7.54 -19.08 -11.67
C ALA A 585 6.89 -18.09 -12.61
N GLN A 586 6.90 -18.41 -13.91
CA GLN A 586 6.26 -17.62 -14.96
C GLN A 586 5.00 -18.33 -15.47
N GLY A 587 3.91 -17.60 -15.59
CA GLY A 587 2.64 -18.16 -15.99
C GLY A 587 1.75 -17.18 -16.74
N LYS A 588 0.48 -17.53 -16.82
CA LYS A 588 -0.58 -16.76 -17.49
C LYS A 588 -1.64 -16.32 -16.48
N GLY A 589 -2.29 -15.21 -16.79
CA GLY A 589 -3.44 -14.74 -16.05
C GLY A 589 -4.61 -14.42 -16.97
N ARG A 590 -5.83 -14.58 -16.45
CA ARG A 590 -7.04 -14.05 -17.08
C ARG A 590 -7.98 -13.49 -16.06
N SER A 591 -8.64 -12.39 -16.39
CA SER A 591 -9.69 -11.85 -15.57
C SER A 591 -10.82 -11.27 -16.42
N TYR A 592 -12.03 -11.33 -15.90
CA TYR A 592 -13.23 -10.79 -16.56
C TYR A 592 -14.26 -10.39 -15.53
N GLY A 593 -15.09 -9.43 -15.88
CA GLY A 593 -16.09 -8.94 -14.96
C GLY A 593 -17.08 -7.97 -15.58
N ILE A 594 -18.07 -7.63 -14.76
CA ILE A 594 -19.11 -6.62 -15.04
C ILE A 594 -19.04 -5.58 -13.93
N GLU A 595 -19.03 -4.32 -14.31
CA GLU A 595 -18.92 -3.15 -13.45
C GLU A 595 -20.15 -2.26 -13.65
N LEU A 596 -20.78 -1.83 -12.56
CA LEU A 596 -21.90 -0.91 -12.57
C LEU A 596 -21.57 0.30 -11.70
N LEU A 597 -21.89 1.49 -12.17
CA LEU A 597 -21.75 2.75 -11.45
C LEU A 597 -23.03 3.59 -11.64
N VAL A 598 -23.57 4.08 -10.54
CA VAL A 598 -24.57 5.14 -10.53
C VAL A 598 -24.00 6.28 -9.71
N GLU A 599 -23.87 7.46 -10.29
CA GLU A 599 -23.23 8.60 -9.66
C GLU A 599 -24.08 9.86 -9.79
N ARG A 600 -24.10 10.67 -8.74
CA ARG A 600 -24.64 12.03 -8.74
C ARG A 600 -23.60 13.01 -8.20
N LYS A 601 -23.16 13.93 -9.07
CA LYS A 601 -22.08 14.88 -8.75
C LYS A 601 -22.56 16.25 -8.28
N VAL A 602 -23.81 16.59 -8.51
CA VAL A 602 -24.34 17.93 -8.34
C VAL A 602 -25.55 17.94 -7.42
N GLY A 603 -25.68 18.98 -6.62
CA GLY A 603 -26.75 19.19 -5.65
C GLY A 603 -26.31 18.99 -4.22
N ASN A 604 -27.23 19.21 -3.27
CA ASN A 604 -26.95 19.05 -1.83
C ASN A 604 -26.68 17.60 -1.44
N THR A 605 -27.27 16.65 -2.17
CA THR A 605 -27.02 15.23 -2.02
C THR A 605 -26.19 14.75 -3.17
N THR A 606 -24.98 14.29 -2.90
CA THR A 606 -24.03 13.73 -3.87
C THR A 606 -23.58 12.34 -3.44
N GLY A 607 -23.01 11.57 -4.35
CA GLY A 607 -22.49 10.25 -4.04
C GLY A 607 -22.54 9.30 -5.22
N TRP A 608 -22.22 8.04 -4.95
CA TRP A 608 -22.25 6.98 -5.94
C TRP A 608 -22.53 5.62 -5.32
N LEU A 609 -23.07 4.76 -6.14
CA LEU A 609 -23.23 3.33 -5.91
C LEU A 609 -22.36 2.61 -6.94
N SER A 610 -21.54 1.70 -6.49
CA SER A 610 -20.71 0.86 -7.35
C SER A 610 -20.94 -0.63 -7.07
N TYR A 611 -20.92 -1.42 -8.12
CA TYR A 611 -20.96 -2.88 -8.03
C TYR A 611 -19.99 -3.49 -9.04
N THR A 612 -19.26 -4.50 -8.61
CA THR A 612 -18.40 -5.30 -9.49
C THR A 612 -18.62 -6.77 -9.23
N TRP A 613 -18.91 -7.51 -10.29
CA TRP A 613 -18.76 -8.95 -10.34
C TRP A 613 -17.53 -9.28 -11.16
N SER A 614 -16.59 -10.05 -10.60
CA SER A 614 -15.35 -10.37 -11.32
C SER A 614 -14.80 -11.75 -10.98
N LYS A 615 -13.95 -12.26 -11.88
CA LYS A 615 -13.18 -13.50 -11.69
C LYS A 615 -11.76 -13.28 -12.18
N ALA A 616 -10.77 -13.59 -11.32
CA ALA A 616 -9.35 -13.52 -11.63
C ALA A 616 -8.69 -14.88 -11.43
N LEU A 617 -7.99 -15.37 -12.44
CA LEU A 617 -7.42 -16.70 -12.51
C LEU A 617 -5.96 -16.65 -12.95
N ARG A 618 -5.17 -17.63 -12.53
CA ARG A 618 -3.76 -17.83 -12.86
C ARG A 618 -3.55 -19.27 -13.32
N THR A 619 -2.59 -19.48 -14.23
CA THR A 619 -2.16 -20.79 -14.71
C THR A 619 -0.65 -20.79 -14.88
N PHE A 620 0.02 -21.75 -14.27
CA PHE A 620 1.46 -22.00 -14.36
C PHE A 620 1.64 -23.46 -14.75
N ASP A 621 1.67 -23.72 -16.04
CA ASP A 621 1.61 -25.07 -16.66
C ASP A 621 2.86 -25.43 -17.48
N GLN A 622 3.83 -24.51 -17.56
CA GLN A 622 5.07 -24.78 -18.31
C GLN A 622 6.03 -25.63 -17.48
N PRO A 623 6.77 -26.58 -18.10
CA PRO A 623 7.76 -27.38 -17.40
C PRO A 623 8.75 -26.54 -16.60
N GLY A 624 8.91 -26.86 -15.32
CA GLY A 624 9.74 -26.12 -14.38
C GLY A 624 9.14 -24.84 -13.81
N ASN A 625 7.93 -24.49 -14.23
CA ASN A 625 7.17 -23.34 -13.70
C ASN A 625 5.80 -23.75 -13.12
N GLU A 626 5.59 -25.04 -12.87
CA GLU A 626 4.30 -25.53 -12.41
C GLU A 626 3.97 -25.06 -10.99
N ILE A 627 2.81 -24.47 -10.86
CA ILE A 627 2.17 -24.18 -9.56
C ILE A 627 0.82 -24.93 -9.55
N ASN A 628 0.44 -25.48 -8.41
CA ASN A 628 -0.77 -26.28 -8.25
C ASN A 628 -0.90 -27.43 -9.25
N GLY A 629 0.25 -28.03 -9.68
CA GLY A 629 0.30 -29.10 -10.68
C GLY A 629 -0.13 -28.65 -12.07
N GLY A 630 0.13 -27.42 -12.45
CA GLY A 630 -0.21 -26.85 -13.75
C GLY A 630 -1.70 -26.53 -13.92
N LYS A 631 -2.53 -26.72 -12.90
CA LYS A 631 -3.98 -26.46 -12.96
C LYS A 631 -4.26 -24.98 -12.73
N GLU A 632 -5.32 -24.49 -13.40
CA GLU A 632 -5.81 -23.14 -13.19
C GLU A 632 -6.36 -22.96 -11.76
N PHE A 633 -6.01 -21.83 -11.12
CA PHE A 633 -6.43 -21.48 -9.78
C PHE A 633 -6.79 -19.99 -9.65
N TYR A 634 -7.39 -19.59 -8.56
CA TYR A 634 -7.76 -18.20 -8.30
C TYR A 634 -6.53 -17.35 -7.94
N ALA A 635 -6.46 -16.15 -8.50
CA ALA A 635 -5.49 -15.15 -8.04
C ALA A 635 -5.76 -14.76 -6.57
N SER A 636 -4.73 -14.37 -5.82
CA SER A 636 -4.89 -13.84 -4.46
C SER A 636 -5.82 -12.62 -4.40
N THR A 637 -5.89 -11.89 -5.50
CA THR A 637 -6.73 -10.70 -5.70
C THR A 637 -8.17 -11.04 -6.13
N ASP A 638 -8.56 -12.33 -6.28
CA ASP A 638 -9.92 -12.68 -6.68
C ASP A 638 -10.93 -12.37 -5.58
N ARG A 639 -11.84 -11.44 -5.87
CA ARG A 639 -13.03 -11.13 -5.08
C ARG A 639 -14.25 -11.16 -6.00
N ARG A 640 -15.17 -12.08 -5.71
CA ARG A 640 -16.31 -12.33 -6.61
C ARG A 640 -17.28 -11.17 -6.71
N HIS A 641 -17.59 -10.56 -5.59
CA HIS A 641 -18.51 -9.45 -5.48
C HIS A 641 -17.85 -8.33 -4.69
N ASN A 642 -17.95 -7.12 -5.22
CA ASN A 642 -17.55 -5.89 -4.54
C ASN A 642 -18.67 -4.87 -4.74
N PHE A 643 -19.22 -4.38 -3.65
CA PHE A 643 -20.32 -3.42 -3.65
C PHE A 643 -19.99 -2.26 -2.72
N SER A 644 -20.21 -1.03 -3.13
CA SER A 644 -20.12 0.13 -2.26
C SER A 644 -21.20 1.16 -2.55
N VAL A 645 -21.67 1.80 -1.48
CA VAL A 645 -22.58 2.95 -1.51
C VAL A 645 -21.92 4.07 -0.74
N ASN A 646 -21.77 5.22 -1.36
CA ASN A 646 -21.24 6.43 -0.73
C ASN A 646 -22.24 7.55 -0.96
N VAL A 647 -22.72 8.17 0.12
CA VAL A 647 -23.67 9.29 0.07
C VAL A 647 -23.19 10.38 1.00
N SER A 648 -23.22 11.61 0.52
CA SER A 648 -22.96 12.81 1.32
C SER A 648 -24.09 13.81 1.12
N HIS A 649 -24.54 14.43 2.18
CA HIS A 649 -25.56 15.49 2.17
C HIS A 649 -25.05 16.74 2.88
N HIS A 650 -25.16 17.86 2.18
CA HIS A 650 -24.79 19.17 2.68
C HIS A 650 -26.02 19.91 3.24
N PHE A 651 -26.03 20.18 4.54
CA PHE A 651 -27.04 20.98 5.25
C PHE A 651 -26.51 22.40 5.47
N THR A 652 -27.22 23.40 5.02
CA THR A 652 -26.92 24.81 5.29
C THR A 652 -27.91 25.34 6.34
N PHE A 653 -27.45 25.52 7.58
CA PHE A 653 -28.30 26.10 8.65
C PHE A 653 -28.31 27.61 8.62
N SER A 654 -27.17 28.22 8.26
CA SER A 654 -27.05 29.67 8.13
C SER A 654 -25.90 30.01 7.19
N LYS A 655 -25.70 31.31 6.88
CA LYS A 655 -24.52 31.76 6.10
C LYS A 655 -23.19 31.41 6.78
N ARG A 656 -23.20 31.10 8.08
CA ARG A 656 -21.99 30.81 8.87
C ARG A 656 -21.86 29.35 9.29
N ILE A 657 -22.92 28.58 9.29
CA ILE A 657 -22.95 27.24 9.85
C ILE A 657 -23.50 26.27 8.80
N SER A 658 -22.73 25.25 8.48
CA SER A 658 -23.15 24.14 7.63
C SER A 658 -22.67 22.80 8.20
N LEU A 659 -23.33 21.72 7.82
CA LEU A 659 -23.01 20.37 8.23
C LEU A 659 -22.96 19.48 6.99
N ASP A 660 -21.85 18.79 6.79
CA ASP A 660 -21.73 17.72 5.82
C ASP A 660 -21.84 16.37 6.53
N LEU A 661 -22.90 15.64 6.23
CA LEU A 661 -23.11 14.29 6.73
C LEU A 661 -22.83 13.29 5.62
N SER A 662 -21.92 12.38 5.83
CA SER A 662 -21.56 11.35 4.86
C SER A 662 -21.63 9.95 5.46
N ALA A 663 -22.02 8.98 4.62
CA ALA A 663 -22.07 7.57 4.95
C ALA A 663 -21.51 6.74 3.80
N SER A 664 -20.76 5.72 4.14
CA SER A 664 -20.19 4.76 3.19
C SER A 664 -20.43 3.34 3.69
N TRP A 665 -21.13 2.54 2.91
CA TRP A 665 -21.22 1.11 3.16
C TRP A 665 -20.48 0.33 2.08
N ALA A 666 -19.64 -0.62 2.50
CA ALA A 666 -18.87 -1.45 1.61
C ALA A 666 -19.06 -2.93 1.96
N TYR A 667 -19.17 -3.77 0.93
CA TYR A 667 -19.16 -5.21 1.00
C TYR A 667 -18.18 -5.77 -0.01
N GLN A 668 -17.34 -6.71 0.40
CA GLN A 668 -16.43 -7.43 -0.48
C GLN A 668 -16.46 -8.92 -0.14
N SER A 669 -16.60 -9.76 -1.16
CA SER A 669 -16.37 -11.20 -1.01
C SER A 669 -14.95 -11.45 -0.48
N GLY A 670 -14.81 -12.48 0.35
CA GLY A 670 -13.53 -12.86 0.93
C GLY A 670 -12.48 -13.11 -0.15
N ARG A 671 -11.27 -12.58 0.06
CA ARG A 671 -10.13 -12.81 -0.82
C ARG A 671 -9.63 -14.24 -0.74
N ARG A 672 -8.84 -14.62 -1.72
CA ARG A 672 -8.15 -15.91 -1.72
C ARG A 672 -6.82 -15.81 -0.97
N GLY A 673 -6.44 -16.86 -0.30
CA GLY A 673 -5.17 -16.98 0.40
C GLY A 673 -4.70 -18.42 0.49
N THR A 674 -3.45 -18.56 0.86
CA THR A 674 -2.79 -19.85 1.06
C THR A 674 -2.69 -20.10 2.56
N VAL A 675 -3.25 -21.21 3.02
CA VAL A 675 -3.18 -21.63 4.43
C VAL A 675 -2.32 -22.88 4.50
N PRO A 676 -1.35 -22.95 5.43
CA PRO A 676 -0.56 -24.15 5.62
C PRO A 676 -1.47 -25.34 6.01
N TYR A 677 -1.28 -26.47 5.37
CA TYR A 677 -2.01 -27.70 5.65
C TYR A 677 -1.41 -28.44 6.85
N SER A 678 -0.08 -28.44 6.92
CA SER A 678 0.65 -28.96 8.07
C SER A 678 1.97 -28.22 8.25
N ILE A 679 2.50 -28.31 9.46
CA ILE A 679 3.84 -27.87 9.79
C ILE A 679 4.68 -29.12 9.91
N THR A 680 5.62 -29.29 9.00
CA THR A 680 6.58 -30.40 9.05
C THR A 680 7.90 -29.82 9.53
N TYR A 681 8.42 -30.38 10.59
CA TYR A 681 9.77 -30.05 11.06
C TYR A 681 10.76 -30.83 10.22
N GLY A 682 11.32 -30.21 9.20
CA GLY A 682 12.38 -30.79 8.39
C GLY A 682 13.68 -30.77 9.16
N GLN A 683 14.33 -31.91 9.30
CA GLN A 683 15.77 -31.91 9.48
C GLN A 683 16.36 -31.23 8.26
N SER A 684 17.22 -30.21 8.46
CA SER A 684 18.07 -29.73 7.40
C SER A 684 18.85 -30.93 6.87
N LEU A 685 18.54 -31.39 5.67
CA LEU A 685 19.37 -32.34 4.94
C LEU A 685 20.64 -31.62 4.45
N ARG A 686 21.41 -31.06 5.36
CA ARG A 686 22.83 -30.89 5.11
C ARG A 686 23.42 -32.29 5.25
N GLU A 687 24.04 -32.76 4.21
CA GLU A 687 24.97 -33.86 4.26
C GLU A 687 26.00 -33.60 5.37
N TYR A 688 25.71 -34.01 6.56
CA TYR A 688 26.69 -34.18 7.61
C TYR A 688 27.28 -35.55 7.40
N ASN A 689 28.42 -35.60 6.73
CA ASN A 689 29.36 -36.69 6.85
C ASN A 689 29.86 -36.73 8.30
N TYR A 690 29.04 -37.19 9.23
CA TYR A 690 29.46 -37.60 10.53
C TYR A 690 28.91 -38.99 10.75
N ASP A 691 29.83 -39.98 10.88
CA ASP A 691 29.57 -41.24 11.51
C ASP A 691 29.02 -40.96 12.93
N ILE A 692 27.71 -40.92 13.04
CA ILE A 692 27.03 -40.85 14.32
C ILE A 692 27.04 -42.27 14.84
N PRO A 693 27.80 -42.57 15.94
CA PRO A 693 27.62 -43.85 16.59
C PRO A 693 26.15 -43.96 16.97
N ALA A 694 25.55 -45.12 16.65
CA ALA A 694 24.21 -45.43 17.08
C ALA A 694 24.21 -45.60 18.63
N VAL A 695 24.08 -44.49 19.33
CA VAL A 695 23.92 -44.45 20.78
C VAL A 695 22.46 -44.28 21.09
N ALA A 696 21.90 -45.37 21.56
CA ALA A 696 20.74 -45.53 22.45
C ALA A 696 19.62 -44.47 22.30
N TYR A 697 18.53 -44.92 21.76
CA TYR A 697 17.21 -44.32 21.92
C TYR A 697 16.80 -44.41 23.40
N GLY A 698 17.17 -43.42 24.17
CA GLY A 698 16.74 -43.26 25.56
C GLY A 698 16.25 -41.86 25.78
N GLU A 699 14.94 -41.71 25.89
CA GLU A 699 14.19 -40.56 26.37
C GLU A 699 14.44 -39.21 25.63
N ILE A 700 13.68 -38.99 24.57
CA ILE A 700 13.57 -37.71 23.90
C ILE A 700 12.62 -36.82 24.71
N LEU A 701 13.15 -35.86 25.46
CA LEU A 701 12.35 -34.79 26.06
C LEU A 701 12.25 -33.64 25.07
N PHE A 702 11.08 -33.49 24.49
CA PHE A 702 10.79 -32.32 23.63
C PHE A 702 10.49 -31.12 24.50
N HIS A 703 11.37 -30.10 24.47
CA HIS A 703 10.99 -28.77 24.90
C HIS A 703 10.65 -27.96 23.63
N ILE A 704 9.36 -27.84 23.37
CA ILE A 704 8.87 -26.94 22.31
C ILE A 704 8.66 -25.58 22.95
N THR A 705 9.58 -24.65 22.72
CA THR A 705 9.38 -23.26 23.08
C THR A 705 8.93 -22.55 21.81
N ALA A 706 7.64 -22.26 21.72
CA ALA A 706 7.11 -21.41 20.67
C ALA A 706 7.55 -19.97 20.95
N ILE A 707 8.44 -19.44 20.14
CA ILE A 707 8.66 -17.99 20.06
C ILE A 707 7.70 -17.51 18.98
N SER A 708 6.56 -17.00 19.36
CA SER A 708 5.70 -16.27 18.44
C SER A 708 6.41 -14.97 18.06
N SER A 709 7.03 -14.96 16.89
CA SER A 709 7.44 -13.72 16.27
C SER A 709 6.17 -12.89 16.00
N PRO A 710 6.16 -11.57 16.27
CA PRO A 710 5.06 -10.68 15.86
C PRO A 710 4.81 -10.70 14.36
N LEU A 711 5.70 -11.27 13.57
CA LEU A 711 5.59 -11.48 12.13
C LEU A 711 4.86 -12.80 11.78
N GLY A 712 4.36 -13.56 12.80
CA GLY A 712 3.67 -14.84 12.61
C GLY A 712 4.56 -15.93 12.03
N ILE A 713 5.88 -15.75 12.06
CA ILE A 713 6.83 -16.84 11.84
C ILE A 713 7.10 -17.44 13.20
N ASP A 714 6.41 -18.52 13.50
CA ASP A 714 6.71 -19.29 14.68
C ASP A 714 8.04 -20.03 14.46
N ILE A 715 9.12 -19.49 15.00
CA ILE A 715 10.41 -20.18 15.04
C ILE A 715 10.34 -21.14 16.21
N TYR A 716 10.13 -22.42 15.92
CA TYR A 716 10.16 -23.46 16.94
C TYR A 716 11.60 -23.97 17.10
N LYS A 717 12.12 -23.85 18.29
CA LYS A 717 13.36 -24.47 18.67
C LYS A 717 13.08 -25.81 19.31
N VAL A 718 13.44 -26.92 18.65
CA VAL A 718 13.41 -28.26 19.21
C VAL A 718 14.78 -28.51 19.82
N ALA A 719 14.89 -28.45 21.15
CA ALA A 719 16.08 -28.89 21.84
C ALA A 719 15.96 -30.41 22.11
N PHE A 720 16.84 -31.18 21.49
CA PHE A 720 16.99 -32.62 21.84
C PHE A 720 17.97 -32.72 23.01
N SER A 721 17.65 -33.49 24.04
CA SER A 721 18.49 -33.63 25.23
C SER A 721 19.73 -34.47 25.00
N GLU A 722 19.93 -35.04 23.84
CA GLU A 722 21.17 -35.72 23.45
C GLU A 722 21.56 -35.39 22.03
N GLY A 723 22.49 -34.47 21.92
CA GLY A 723 23.54 -34.43 20.90
C GLY A 723 23.25 -33.87 19.54
N ILE A 724 22.03 -33.53 19.15
CA ILE A 724 21.83 -32.91 17.84
C ILE A 724 20.96 -31.68 18.06
N ILE A 725 21.59 -30.51 18.08
CA ILE A 725 20.90 -29.23 18.02
C ILE A 725 20.77 -28.85 16.52
N GLY A 726 19.68 -29.30 15.90
CA GLY A 726 19.24 -28.77 14.63
C GLY A 726 18.25 -27.65 14.91
N VAL A 727 18.44 -26.44 14.35
CA VAL A 727 17.33 -25.52 14.19
C VAL A 727 16.42 -26.15 13.15
N ALA A 728 15.40 -26.87 13.60
CA ALA A 728 14.37 -27.33 12.71
C ALA A 728 13.58 -26.08 12.27
N GLN A 729 13.81 -25.61 11.08
CA GLN A 729 12.93 -24.61 10.49
C GLN A 729 11.58 -25.27 10.20
N PRO A 730 10.47 -24.68 10.64
CA PRO A 730 9.17 -25.19 10.30
C PRO A 730 8.97 -25.02 8.80
N PHE A 731 8.83 -26.13 8.08
CA PHE A 731 8.38 -26.10 6.70
C PHE A 731 6.86 -26.16 6.70
N HIS A 732 6.25 -25.07 6.24
CA HIS A 732 4.82 -25.08 5.98
C HIS A 732 4.56 -25.85 4.69
N THR A 733 3.86 -26.97 4.78
CA THR A 733 3.38 -27.68 3.61
C THR A 733 2.05 -27.10 3.20
N PHE A 734 1.96 -26.65 1.96
CA PHE A 734 0.74 -26.12 1.34
C PHE A 734 0.19 -27.16 0.37
N ARG A 735 -1.13 -27.32 0.35
CA ARG A 735 -1.78 -28.20 -0.62
C ARG A 735 -1.84 -27.52 -1.99
N ASN A 736 -2.42 -26.35 -2.04
CA ASN A 736 -2.53 -25.51 -3.22
C ASN A 736 -2.41 -24.04 -2.83
N ILE A 737 -1.83 -23.23 -3.70
CA ILE A 737 -1.80 -21.77 -3.55
C ILE A 737 -3.22 -21.22 -3.79
N ASN A 738 -3.66 -20.28 -2.94
CA ASN A 738 -4.92 -19.52 -3.04
C ASN A 738 -6.20 -20.39 -3.05
N ASP A 739 -6.18 -21.57 -2.47
CA ASP A 739 -7.36 -22.44 -2.40
C ASP A 739 -8.31 -22.08 -1.24
N PHE A 740 -7.83 -21.38 -0.24
CA PHE A 740 -8.63 -20.93 0.90
C PHE A 740 -9.33 -19.60 0.60
N LYS A 741 -10.65 -19.53 0.84
CA LYS A 741 -11.41 -18.28 0.78
C LYS A 741 -11.59 -17.73 2.19
N LEU A 742 -11.09 -16.52 2.46
CA LEU A 742 -11.36 -15.80 3.70
C LEU A 742 -12.86 -15.44 3.81
N PRO A 743 -13.37 -15.17 5.02
CA PRO A 743 -14.72 -14.62 5.19
C PRO A 743 -14.95 -13.34 4.40
N ASP A 744 -16.20 -13.11 4.04
CA ASP A 744 -16.61 -11.88 3.38
C ASP A 744 -16.47 -10.70 4.37
N THR A 745 -16.14 -9.51 3.85
CA THR A 745 -15.93 -8.32 4.66
C THR A 745 -16.99 -7.26 4.35
N HIS A 746 -17.51 -6.59 5.37
CA HIS A 746 -18.41 -5.45 5.19
C HIS A 746 -18.35 -4.50 6.40
N HIS A 747 -18.52 -3.22 6.15
CA HIS A 747 -18.57 -2.21 7.19
C HIS A 747 -19.40 -1.00 6.72
N LEU A 748 -19.96 -0.29 7.70
CA LEU A 748 -20.59 1.02 7.52
C LEU A 748 -19.73 2.06 8.23
N ASP A 749 -19.38 3.10 7.50
CA ASP A 749 -18.65 4.26 8.02
C ASP A 749 -19.54 5.49 7.95
N ILE A 750 -19.51 6.31 8.97
CA ILE A 750 -20.26 7.58 9.04
C ILE A 750 -19.32 8.70 9.43
N ASN A 751 -19.50 9.86 8.82
CA ASN A 751 -18.74 11.05 9.15
C ASN A 751 -19.65 12.29 9.14
N ALA A 752 -19.46 13.19 10.11
CA ALA A 752 -20.16 14.45 10.22
C ALA A 752 -19.13 15.58 10.37
N ASN A 753 -19.13 16.55 9.44
CA ASN A 753 -18.25 17.70 9.44
C ASN A 753 -19.07 18.97 9.66
N LEU A 754 -18.97 19.55 10.84
CA LEU A 754 -19.61 20.84 11.19
C LEU A 754 -18.65 21.98 10.84
N SER A 755 -19.02 22.79 9.86
CA SER A 755 -18.26 23.96 9.41
C SER A 755 -18.83 25.24 10.01
N ILE A 756 -17.97 26.05 10.62
CA ILE A 756 -18.31 27.34 11.26
C ILE A 756 -17.42 28.42 10.67
N LYS A 757 -18.00 29.36 9.93
CA LYS A 757 -17.31 30.52 9.37
C LYS A 757 -17.25 31.66 10.36
N SER A 758 -16.05 32.18 10.60
CA SER A 758 -15.76 33.29 11.51
C SER A 758 -14.90 34.36 10.84
N ARG A 759 -14.52 35.41 11.59
CA ARG A 759 -13.53 36.40 11.09
C ARG A 759 -12.12 35.81 10.95
N LEU A 760 -11.81 34.73 11.66
CA LEU A 760 -10.53 34.03 11.63
C LEU A 760 -10.47 32.95 10.54
N GLY A 761 -11.52 32.86 9.69
CA GLY A 761 -11.62 31.83 8.67
C GLY A 761 -12.71 30.80 8.96
N GLU A 762 -12.52 29.60 8.47
CA GLU A 762 -13.46 28.48 8.61
C GLU A 762 -12.90 27.43 9.56
N SER A 763 -13.62 27.13 10.64
CA SER A 763 -13.34 26.02 11.54
C SER A 763 -14.24 24.83 11.20
N VAL A 764 -13.66 23.65 11.02
CA VAL A 764 -14.39 22.39 10.73
C VAL A 764 -14.14 21.41 11.86
N ILE A 765 -15.21 20.95 12.51
CA ILE A 765 -15.18 19.90 13.52
C ILE A 765 -15.70 18.64 12.87
N GLY A 766 -14.85 17.64 12.75
CA GLY A 766 -15.17 16.35 12.17
C GLY A 766 -15.35 15.28 13.24
N LEU A 767 -16.44 14.51 13.14
CA LEU A 767 -16.71 13.33 13.96
C LEU A 767 -16.91 12.16 13.02
N GLY A 768 -16.09 11.12 13.15
CA GLY A 768 -16.16 9.93 12.31
C GLY A 768 -16.31 8.65 13.11
N ILE A 769 -16.94 7.67 12.53
CA ILE A 769 -17.01 6.30 13.05
C ILE A 769 -16.73 5.36 11.90
N TYR A 770 -15.64 4.60 12.00
CA TYR A 770 -15.38 3.47 11.13
C TYR A 770 -16.02 2.22 11.71
N ASN A 771 -16.63 1.40 10.86
CA ASN A 771 -17.26 0.13 11.21
C ASN A 771 -18.30 0.27 12.33
N VAL A 772 -19.35 1.07 12.07
CA VAL A 772 -20.40 1.47 13.04
C VAL A 772 -21.02 0.31 13.79
N TYR A 773 -21.26 -0.82 13.12
CA TYR A 773 -21.91 -1.98 13.72
C TYR A 773 -20.90 -3.05 14.21
N ASN A 774 -19.59 -2.69 14.28
CA ASN A 774 -18.53 -3.52 14.87
C ASN A 774 -18.43 -4.95 14.28
N HIS A 775 -18.53 -5.07 12.95
CA HIS A 775 -18.34 -6.37 12.30
C HIS A 775 -16.85 -6.78 12.33
N TYR A 776 -16.57 -8.03 12.66
CA TYR A 776 -15.21 -8.54 12.68
C TYR A 776 -14.74 -8.94 11.28
N ASN A 777 -14.16 -7.99 10.56
CA ASN A 777 -13.60 -8.18 9.24
C ASN A 777 -12.22 -8.86 9.35
N ILE A 778 -12.15 -10.14 9.00
CA ILE A 778 -10.92 -10.92 9.08
C ILE A 778 -9.99 -10.55 7.91
N SER A 779 -8.85 -9.94 8.25
CA SER A 779 -7.82 -9.58 7.28
C SER A 779 -6.86 -10.73 6.98
N ASN A 780 -6.52 -11.50 8.00
CA ASN A 780 -5.56 -12.59 7.96
C ASN A 780 -5.98 -13.72 8.88
N VAL A 781 -5.40 -14.91 8.64
CA VAL A 781 -5.60 -16.09 9.47
C VAL A 781 -4.25 -16.70 9.84
N TYR A 782 -4.17 -17.26 11.01
CA TYR A 782 -3.01 -18.02 11.50
C TYR A 782 -3.45 -19.27 12.23
N ILE A 783 -2.57 -20.26 12.30
CA ILE A 783 -2.81 -21.48 13.06
C ILE A 783 -2.49 -21.20 14.51
N GLY A 784 -3.48 -21.37 15.38
CA GLY A 784 -3.32 -21.35 16.83
C GLY A 784 -3.71 -22.68 17.42
N TYR A 785 -3.45 -22.86 18.72
CA TYR A 785 -3.83 -24.08 19.44
C TYR A 785 -4.87 -23.76 20.50
N LYS A 786 -5.86 -24.64 20.63
CA LYS A 786 -6.83 -24.65 21.69
C LYS A 786 -7.07 -26.11 22.11
N ASP A 787 -6.90 -26.41 23.38
CA ASP A 787 -7.04 -27.78 23.93
C ASP A 787 -6.21 -28.80 23.14
N GLN A 788 -4.95 -28.46 22.82
CA GLN A 788 -3.99 -29.23 22.01
C GLN A 788 -4.43 -29.51 20.56
N LYS A 789 -5.50 -28.91 20.11
CA LYS A 789 -5.96 -28.99 18.71
C LYS A 789 -5.56 -27.75 17.95
N ALA A 790 -5.00 -27.95 16.76
CA ALA A 790 -4.76 -26.83 15.84
C ALA A 790 -6.10 -26.21 15.39
N ILE A 791 -6.22 -24.92 15.54
CA ILE A 791 -7.39 -24.15 15.12
C ILE A 791 -6.94 -22.97 14.27
N LEU A 792 -7.75 -22.61 13.28
CA LEU A 792 -7.53 -21.41 12.48
C LEU A 792 -8.10 -20.20 13.23
N LYS A 793 -7.23 -19.22 13.54
CA LYS A 793 -7.60 -17.96 14.19
C LYS A 793 -7.57 -16.82 13.17
N GLY A 794 -8.55 -15.92 13.25
CA GLY A 794 -8.62 -14.74 12.40
C GLY A 794 -8.09 -13.49 13.10
N ILE A 795 -7.43 -12.62 12.35
CA ILE A 795 -7.00 -11.29 12.79
C ILE A 795 -7.98 -10.26 12.24
N CYS A 796 -8.61 -9.50 13.13
CA CYS A 796 -9.45 -8.35 12.79
C CYS A 796 -8.74 -7.06 13.26
N PRO A 797 -8.14 -6.28 12.36
CA PRO A 797 -7.35 -5.11 12.75
C PRO A 797 -8.21 -3.93 13.19
N PHE A 798 -9.42 -3.80 12.64
CA PHE A 798 -10.25 -2.61 12.79
C PHE A 798 -11.68 -2.93 13.23
N PRO A 799 -11.92 -3.03 14.55
CA PRO A 799 -13.28 -3.08 15.10
C PRO A 799 -13.96 -1.70 15.01
N PHE A 800 -15.00 -1.44 15.76
CA PHE A 800 -15.59 -0.12 15.92
C PHE A 800 -14.54 0.94 16.34
N MET A 801 -14.29 1.95 15.48
CA MET A 801 -13.25 2.95 15.71
C MET A 801 -13.83 4.38 15.55
N PRO A 802 -14.06 5.10 16.65
CA PRO A 802 -14.45 6.51 16.62
C PRO A 802 -13.24 7.40 16.34
N SER A 803 -13.47 8.52 15.69
CA SER A 803 -12.44 9.52 15.42
C SER A 803 -12.97 10.94 15.54
N ILE A 804 -12.06 11.86 15.85
CA ILE A 804 -12.33 13.29 15.90
C ILE A 804 -11.25 14.05 15.14
N SER A 805 -11.64 15.12 14.48
CA SER A 805 -10.72 16.05 13.86
C SER A 805 -11.15 17.50 14.04
N LEU A 806 -10.18 18.39 14.12
CA LEU A 806 -10.38 19.83 14.15
C LEU A 806 -9.53 20.45 13.04
N THR A 807 -10.17 21.13 12.11
CA THR A 807 -9.48 21.80 10.99
C THR A 807 -9.80 23.29 11.00
N GLN A 808 -8.76 24.10 10.96
CA GLN A 808 -8.87 25.55 10.81
C GLN A 808 -8.31 25.97 9.46
N LYS A 809 -9.11 26.68 8.66
CA LYS A 809 -8.71 27.29 7.38
C LYS A 809 -8.73 28.81 7.52
N PHE A 810 -7.73 29.48 6.99
CA PHE A 810 -7.56 30.95 7.07
C PHE A 810 -6.99 31.50 5.75
#